data_a2ee25da8b8702a3f26c307428122b56
#
_entry.id   a2ee25da8b8702a3f26c307428122b56
#
_cell.length_a   1.000
_cell.length_b   1.000
_cell.length_c   1.000
_cell.angle_alpha   90.00
_cell.angle_beta   90.00
_cell.angle_gamma   90.00
#
_symmetry.space_group_name_H-M   'P 1'
#
loop_
_entity.id
_entity.type
_entity.pdbx_description
1 polymer ?
#
loop_
_entity_poly.entity_id
_entity_poly.type
_entity_poly.pdbx_seq_one_letter_code
_entity_poly.pdbx_strand_id
1 'polypeptide(L)'
;MYSLEKIAEILSGKVFGDGSLEIKHIYTDTRKIQEKKNALFFAITTDKDDGHNYISQASNIGIKVFVVTQKPAIECSYILVKNSLQALHLLTKKHRENFQIPIIGITGSNGKTIVKEWVSHLLKESYVICKSPKSYNSQIGVPLSIWQLNSAHSIGIFEAGISKYDEMGRLADIIQPEIGMFTYLGDAHGNNFKSRRDKLLEKLKLFKNSKIVICSNTQKDVVNEIQKAKIKLFTWGFEPSSNVLVNHINEDLYRVQYQNEEVQLSLPFSDKASVHNTFTSIAAALYLGESLKSIEKKIKALPNIDMRLQHVKGVLNSQLILDYYNADYQSITMAIDFLNQQKIEDQKCSIILSDILESSFKGKKLYKKINTLLSNNKVHELIGIGGNIKKYKECFSIKSRFYSSTEAFLEKHPMHLLKNQMVLIKGARKFKFEKIAEHLKLKTHQTALHVNLSRLQHNVNIIKSKIGPETKIMTMVKALAYGSGGYQIAKLLEYNNVDFLGVAYTDEATRLKRAGISTPIIVLSPDLTDLTPYTETNIQPVIYNISCLQKVKNLNISIHIEFDTGMHRLGFERKDIDEVVATLSNQPNINVVSIFSHLAGADNHSLDYLTKKQIEEFKKISLEFENKSQLNPIRHLSNSAGIFRFPKAKMDMVRSGLSLYGISPVENQSKLLPVSCFKSYITQIRHIPAGEGIGYGHLDKVNYDRKIAIVAVGYADGYSRSFSCGKGSMLINGQLAKVVGNVCMDMTMCDVTSISCEEKNEVVIFGDHPTVEDLSKQIDTIPYEILTNISERVSRIFFQE
;
A
#
# COMPACT_ATOMS: atom_id res chain seq x y z
N MET A 1 7.38 -20.93 -15.26
CA MET A 1 6.38 -20.68 -16.33
C MET A 1 5.78 -22.00 -16.77
N TYR A 2 4.57 -22.00 -17.30
CA TYR A 2 3.88 -23.19 -17.80
C TYR A 2 3.44 -22.93 -19.25
N SER A 3 3.61 -23.90 -20.14
CA SER A 3 2.95 -23.82 -21.47
C SER A 3 1.44 -23.97 -21.32
N LEU A 4 0.68 -23.43 -22.27
CA LEU A 4 -0.78 -23.54 -22.27
C LEU A 4 -1.24 -25.00 -22.35
N GLU A 5 -0.51 -25.85 -23.10
CA GLU A 5 -0.72 -27.31 -23.15
C GLU A 5 -0.55 -27.95 -21.76
N LYS A 6 0.52 -27.59 -21.03
CA LYS A 6 0.74 -28.10 -19.68
C LYS A 6 -0.35 -27.68 -18.71
N ILE A 7 -0.83 -26.44 -18.84
CA ILE A 7 -1.97 -25.97 -18.05
C ILE A 7 -3.21 -26.79 -18.38
N ALA A 8 -3.51 -27.00 -19.68
CA ALA A 8 -4.66 -27.78 -20.08
C ALA A 8 -4.62 -29.24 -19.61
N GLU A 9 -3.43 -29.87 -19.63
CA GLU A 9 -3.21 -31.19 -19.01
C GLU A 9 -3.57 -31.17 -17.52
N ILE A 10 -3.05 -30.21 -16.75
CA ILE A 10 -3.36 -30.04 -15.34
C ILE A 10 -4.87 -29.86 -15.10
N LEU A 11 -5.53 -29.08 -15.96
CA LEU A 11 -6.95 -28.76 -15.83
C LEU A 11 -7.88 -29.85 -16.41
N SER A 12 -7.34 -30.89 -17.05
CA SER A 12 -8.10 -31.85 -17.86
C SER A 12 -9.04 -31.13 -18.85
N GLY A 13 -8.54 -30.01 -19.42
CA GLY A 13 -9.26 -29.14 -20.34
C GLY A 13 -8.81 -29.37 -21.80
N LYS A 14 -9.60 -28.86 -22.76
CA LYS A 14 -9.26 -28.91 -24.18
C LYS A 14 -8.72 -27.56 -24.65
N VAL A 15 -7.54 -27.57 -25.26
CA VAL A 15 -6.91 -26.36 -25.84
C VAL A 15 -7.52 -26.07 -27.23
N PHE A 16 -7.73 -24.79 -27.48
CA PHE A 16 -8.07 -24.25 -28.81
C PHE A 16 -7.11 -23.07 -29.07
N GLY A 17 -6.48 -23.08 -30.25
CA GLY A 17 -5.45 -22.08 -30.63
C GLY A 17 -4.03 -22.57 -30.33
N ASP A 18 -3.12 -21.62 -30.09
CA ASP A 18 -1.69 -21.89 -29.88
C ASP A 18 -1.39 -22.41 -28.46
N GLY A 19 -1.12 -23.71 -28.34
CA GLY A 19 -0.81 -24.42 -27.11
C GLY A 19 0.60 -24.16 -26.56
N SER A 20 1.51 -23.63 -27.39
CA SER A 20 2.90 -23.37 -26.99
C SER A 20 3.07 -22.09 -26.16
N LEU A 21 2.03 -21.26 -26.05
CA LEU A 21 2.05 -20.00 -25.34
C LEU A 21 2.44 -20.21 -23.87
N GLU A 22 3.44 -19.51 -23.41
CA GLU A 22 3.90 -19.56 -22.02
C GLU A 22 3.08 -18.65 -21.12
N ILE A 23 2.70 -19.15 -19.94
CA ILE A 23 1.90 -18.44 -18.96
C ILE A 23 2.71 -18.21 -17.68
N LYS A 24 2.75 -16.96 -17.25
CA LYS A 24 3.38 -16.49 -16.01
C LYS A 24 2.36 -15.85 -15.07
N HIS A 25 1.39 -15.13 -15.61
CA HIS A 25 0.43 -14.33 -14.86
C HIS A 25 -0.98 -14.86 -15.05
N ILE A 26 -1.76 -14.89 -13.96
CA ILE A 26 -3.18 -15.25 -14.00
C ILE A 26 -4.05 -14.11 -13.47
N TYR A 27 -5.19 -13.88 -14.14
CA TYR A 27 -6.15 -12.85 -13.78
C TYR A 27 -7.57 -13.38 -13.81
N THR A 28 -8.42 -12.77 -12.98
CA THR A 28 -9.86 -13.04 -12.88
C THR A 28 -10.70 -11.75 -12.93
N ASP A 29 -10.03 -10.58 -13.01
CA ASP A 29 -10.65 -9.26 -13.01
C ASP A 29 -9.89 -8.35 -13.97
N THR A 30 -10.58 -7.82 -14.99
CA THR A 30 -9.97 -6.97 -16.04
C THR A 30 -9.35 -5.70 -15.51
N ARG A 31 -9.86 -5.16 -14.41
CA ARG A 31 -9.34 -3.96 -13.73
C ARG A 31 -7.99 -4.19 -13.06
N LYS A 32 -7.59 -5.46 -12.87
CA LYS A 32 -6.36 -5.88 -12.19
C LYS A 32 -5.31 -6.42 -13.15
N ILE A 33 -5.56 -6.41 -14.44
CA ILE A 33 -4.60 -6.85 -15.46
C ILE A 33 -3.44 -5.86 -15.48
N GLN A 34 -2.27 -6.34 -15.11
CA GLN A 34 -1.04 -5.56 -15.03
C GLN A 34 -0.06 -5.96 -16.11
N GLU A 35 0.17 -7.26 -16.26
CA GLU A 35 1.03 -7.85 -17.29
C GLU A 35 0.17 -8.55 -18.33
N LYS A 36 0.36 -8.16 -19.60
CA LYS A 36 -0.41 -8.68 -20.73
C LYS A 36 0.29 -9.85 -21.42
N LYS A 37 1.64 -9.77 -21.45
CA LYS A 37 2.47 -10.84 -22.01
C LYS A 37 2.48 -12.02 -21.05
N ASN A 38 2.31 -13.21 -21.58
CA ASN A 38 2.30 -14.45 -20.79
C ASN A 38 1.19 -14.48 -19.72
N ALA A 39 0.04 -13.87 -20.00
CA ALA A 39 -1.08 -13.75 -19.10
C ALA A 39 -2.26 -14.61 -19.52
N LEU A 40 -2.90 -15.24 -18.55
CA LEU A 40 -4.05 -16.10 -18.68
C LEU A 40 -5.22 -15.49 -17.89
N PHE A 41 -6.35 -15.30 -18.52
CA PHE A 41 -7.57 -14.81 -17.87
C PHE A 41 -8.55 -15.95 -17.59
N PHE A 42 -8.95 -16.11 -16.33
CA PHE A 42 -10.00 -17.05 -15.94
C PHE A 42 -11.37 -16.35 -15.96
N ALA A 43 -12.25 -16.74 -16.85
CA ALA A 43 -13.63 -16.29 -16.88
C ALA A 43 -14.45 -17.04 -15.82
N ILE A 44 -14.48 -16.53 -14.59
CA ILE A 44 -15.14 -17.16 -13.46
C ILE A 44 -16.58 -16.68 -13.35
N THR A 45 -17.53 -17.62 -13.30
CA THR A 45 -18.94 -17.36 -13.03
C THR A 45 -19.20 -17.47 -11.52
N THR A 46 -19.89 -16.51 -10.96
CA THR A 46 -20.31 -16.43 -9.56
C THR A 46 -21.81 -16.19 -9.46
N ASP A 47 -22.39 -16.30 -8.26
CA ASP A 47 -23.82 -15.97 -8.01
C ASP A 47 -24.20 -14.52 -8.38
N LYS A 48 -23.21 -13.63 -8.57
CA LYS A 48 -23.42 -12.18 -8.77
C LYS A 48 -22.95 -11.65 -10.11
N ASP A 49 -22.05 -12.36 -10.79
CA ASP A 49 -21.38 -11.86 -11.99
C ASP A 49 -20.80 -13.01 -12.82
N ASP A 50 -20.71 -12.83 -14.14
CA ASP A 50 -20.12 -13.80 -15.06
C ASP A 50 -18.88 -13.20 -15.75
N GLY A 51 -17.72 -13.80 -15.47
CA GLY A 51 -16.42 -13.41 -16.04
C GLY A 51 -16.36 -13.50 -17.58
N HIS A 52 -17.24 -14.28 -18.22
CA HIS A 52 -17.32 -14.37 -19.67
C HIS A 52 -17.72 -13.05 -20.34
N ASN A 53 -18.48 -12.20 -19.64
CA ASN A 53 -18.89 -10.87 -20.10
C ASN A 53 -17.69 -9.91 -20.28
N TYR A 54 -16.55 -10.23 -19.68
CA TYR A 54 -15.34 -9.38 -19.70
C TYR A 54 -14.24 -9.88 -20.64
N ILE A 55 -14.47 -10.97 -21.38
CA ILE A 55 -13.48 -11.56 -22.30
C ILE A 55 -13.08 -10.55 -23.39
N SER A 56 -14.04 -9.91 -24.04
CA SER A 56 -13.77 -8.88 -25.05
C SER A 56 -12.98 -7.70 -24.48
N GLN A 57 -13.31 -7.25 -23.26
CA GLN A 57 -12.56 -6.20 -22.58
C GLN A 57 -11.12 -6.65 -22.25
N ALA A 58 -10.93 -7.86 -21.73
CA ALA A 58 -9.61 -8.41 -21.45
C ALA A 58 -8.77 -8.55 -22.72
N SER A 59 -9.37 -8.99 -23.84
CA SER A 59 -8.72 -9.08 -25.15
C SER A 59 -8.30 -7.70 -25.66
N ASN A 60 -9.16 -6.69 -25.57
CA ASN A 60 -8.85 -5.31 -25.94
C ASN A 60 -7.70 -4.72 -25.09
N ILE A 61 -7.58 -5.14 -23.83
CA ILE A 61 -6.45 -4.79 -22.96
C ILE A 61 -5.16 -5.48 -23.44
N GLY A 62 -5.24 -6.61 -24.17
CA GLY A 62 -4.12 -7.36 -24.76
C GLY A 62 -3.89 -8.76 -24.19
N ILE A 63 -4.86 -9.34 -23.46
CA ILE A 63 -4.84 -10.76 -23.09
C ILE A 63 -5.17 -11.60 -24.34
N LYS A 64 -4.37 -12.63 -24.55
CA LYS A 64 -4.52 -13.53 -25.71
C LYS A 64 -5.03 -14.91 -25.34
N VAL A 65 -5.03 -15.26 -24.04
CA VAL A 65 -5.30 -16.61 -23.55
C VAL A 65 -6.33 -16.60 -22.44
N PHE A 66 -7.31 -17.52 -22.52
CA PHE A 66 -8.44 -17.57 -21.61
C PHE A 66 -8.72 -18.98 -21.10
N VAL A 67 -9.19 -19.10 -19.86
CA VAL A 67 -9.86 -20.31 -19.34
C VAL A 67 -11.35 -20.02 -19.24
N VAL A 68 -12.15 -20.83 -19.95
CA VAL A 68 -13.57 -20.58 -20.17
C VAL A 68 -14.41 -21.84 -20.01
N THR A 69 -15.71 -21.68 -19.75
CA THR A 69 -16.66 -22.79 -19.68
C THR A 69 -17.50 -22.93 -20.97
N GLN A 70 -17.41 -21.94 -21.86
CA GLN A 70 -18.07 -21.93 -23.20
C GLN A 70 -17.17 -21.23 -24.21
N LYS A 71 -17.38 -21.52 -25.51
CA LYS A 71 -16.59 -20.93 -26.60
C LYS A 71 -16.70 -19.39 -26.57
N PRO A 72 -15.57 -18.65 -26.55
CA PRO A 72 -15.59 -17.19 -26.68
C PRO A 72 -16.16 -16.71 -28.00
N ALA A 73 -16.81 -15.55 -28.01
CA ALA A 73 -17.30 -14.90 -29.22
C ALA A 73 -16.19 -14.21 -30.05
N ILE A 74 -14.97 -14.12 -29.54
CA ILE A 74 -13.81 -13.51 -30.18
C ILE A 74 -12.78 -14.58 -30.57
N GLU A 75 -11.96 -14.29 -31.56
CA GLU A 75 -10.83 -15.16 -31.94
C GLU A 75 -9.69 -15.01 -30.91
N CYS A 76 -9.37 -16.10 -30.20
CA CYS A 76 -8.35 -16.14 -29.18
C CYS A 76 -7.95 -17.59 -28.87
N SER A 77 -6.79 -17.75 -28.19
CA SER A 77 -6.41 -19.05 -27.61
C SER A 77 -7.14 -19.27 -26.29
N TYR A 78 -7.70 -20.46 -26.07
CA TYR A 78 -8.40 -20.74 -24.81
C TYR A 78 -8.36 -22.22 -24.42
N ILE A 79 -8.53 -22.46 -23.11
CA ILE A 79 -8.77 -23.77 -22.53
C ILE A 79 -10.24 -23.86 -22.15
N LEU A 80 -10.94 -24.85 -22.73
CA LEU A 80 -12.33 -25.13 -22.36
C LEU A 80 -12.36 -26.11 -21.19
N VAL A 81 -13.02 -25.71 -20.09
CA VAL A 81 -13.14 -26.48 -18.86
C VAL A 81 -14.58 -26.57 -18.40
N LYS A 82 -14.91 -27.54 -17.54
CA LYS A 82 -16.28 -27.69 -16.98
C LYS A 82 -16.63 -26.60 -15.96
N ASN A 83 -15.63 -26.11 -15.20
CA ASN A 83 -15.80 -25.08 -14.16
C ASN A 83 -14.51 -24.28 -13.99
N SER A 84 -14.55 -22.99 -14.26
CA SER A 84 -13.37 -22.10 -14.25
C SER A 84 -12.81 -21.89 -12.83
N LEU A 85 -13.66 -21.88 -11.79
CA LEU A 85 -13.21 -21.73 -10.40
C LEU A 85 -12.47 -22.99 -9.92
N GLN A 86 -13.00 -24.16 -10.22
CA GLN A 86 -12.33 -25.43 -9.91
C GLN A 86 -11.02 -25.56 -10.70
N ALA A 87 -11.00 -25.12 -11.95
CA ALA A 87 -9.78 -25.07 -12.75
C ALA A 87 -8.71 -24.18 -12.12
N LEU A 88 -9.08 -22.98 -11.64
CA LEU A 88 -8.18 -22.10 -10.92
C LEU A 88 -7.61 -22.77 -9.65
N HIS A 89 -8.45 -23.46 -8.87
CA HIS A 89 -8.04 -24.19 -7.69
C HIS A 89 -7.05 -25.32 -8.02
N LEU A 90 -7.33 -26.10 -9.06
CA LEU A 90 -6.48 -27.22 -9.46
C LEU A 90 -5.11 -26.75 -9.97
N LEU A 91 -5.08 -25.71 -10.81
CA LEU A 91 -3.85 -25.11 -11.30
C LEU A 91 -2.98 -24.61 -10.14
N THR A 92 -3.56 -23.86 -9.22
CA THR A 92 -2.82 -23.26 -8.12
C THR A 92 -2.39 -24.28 -7.06
N LYS A 93 -3.19 -25.34 -6.83
CA LYS A 93 -2.76 -26.50 -6.05
C LYS A 93 -1.51 -27.14 -6.66
N LYS A 94 -1.52 -27.39 -7.98
CA LYS A 94 -0.37 -27.98 -8.68
C LYS A 94 0.84 -27.07 -8.67
N HIS A 95 0.63 -25.76 -8.78
CA HIS A 95 1.69 -24.77 -8.62
C HIS A 95 2.31 -24.81 -7.21
N ARG A 96 1.48 -24.87 -6.15
CA ARG A 96 1.91 -24.94 -4.75
C ARG A 96 2.81 -26.17 -4.48
N GLU A 97 2.50 -27.31 -5.09
CA GLU A 97 3.24 -28.57 -4.90
C GLU A 97 4.69 -28.51 -5.37
N ASN A 98 5.08 -27.52 -6.19
CA ASN A 98 6.46 -27.37 -6.65
C ASN A 98 7.39 -26.74 -5.58
N PHE A 99 6.85 -26.26 -4.46
CA PHE A 99 7.63 -25.53 -3.46
C PHE A 99 7.65 -26.30 -2.13
N GLN A 100 8.85 -26.70 -1.70
CA GLN A 100 9.09 -27.40 -0.44
C GLN A 100 9.51 -26.43 0.68
N ILE A 101 8.79 -25.31 0.82
CA ILE A 101 9.04 -24.30 1.84
C ILE A 101 7.95 -24.37 2.93
N PRO A 102 8.23 -23.95 4.18
CA PRO A 102 7.22 -23.85 5.22
C PRO A 102 6.06 -22.95 4.79
N ILE A 103 4.85 -23.43 4.98
CA ILE A 103 3.63 -22.65 4.70
C ILE A 103 2.83 -22.48 5.96
N ILE A 104 2.54 -21.22 6.29
CA ILE A 104 1.65 -20.82 7.37
C ILE A 104 0.25 -20.57 6.80
N GLY A 105 -0.73 -21.30 7.30
CA GLY A 105 -2.14 -21.06 7.03
C GLY A 105 -2.82 -20.35 8.19
N ILE A 106 -3.38 -19.17 7.99
CA ILE A 106 -4.01 -18.37 9.03
C ILE A 106 -5.52 -18.36 8.87
N THR A 107 -6.26 -18.79 9.90
CA THR A 107 -7.72 -18.63 9.96
C THR A 107 -8.18 -18.12 11.32
N GLY A 108 -9.45 -17.82 11.42
CA GLY A 108 -10.14 -17.24 12.57
C GLY A 108 -11.29 -16.36 12.11
N SER A 109 -12.06 -15.81 13.04
CA SER A 109 -13.10 -14.84 12.70
C SER A 109 -12.52 -13.45 12.46
N ASN A 110 -11.71 -12.97 13.39
CA ASN A 110 -11.08 -11.65 13.37
C ASN A 110 -9.54 -11.77 13.50
N GLY A 111 -8.80 -10.70 13.14
CA GLY A 111 -7.36 -10.63 13.34
C GLY A 111 -6.49 -11.27 12.25
N LYS A 112 -7.03 -12.06 11.31
CA LYS A 112 -6.24 -12.77 10.28
C LYS A 112 -5.23 -11.89 9.54
N THR A 113 -5.69 -10.79 8.96
CA THR A 113 -4.84 -9.86 8.19
C THR A 113 -3.81 -9.18 9.08
N ILE A 114 -4.21 -8.81 10.31
CA ILE A 114 -3.31 -8.20 11.30
C ILE A 114 -2.18 -9.17 11.66
N VAL A 115 -2.53 -10.38 12.05
CA VAL A 115 -1.57 -11.41 12.42
C VAL A 115 -0.65 -11.75 11.23
N LYS A 116 -1.18 -11.88 10.01
CA LYS A 116 -0.37 -12.08 8.80
C LYS A 116 0.69 -10.97 8.61
N GLU A 117 0.29 -9.72 8.74
CA GLU A 117 1.20 -8.59 8.56
C GLU A 117 2.25 -8.52 9.69
N TRP A 118 1.83 -8.79 10.93
CA TRP A 118 2.74 -8.74 12.08
C TRP A 118 3.71 -9.93 12.13
N VAL A 119 3.26 -11.13 11.80
CA VAL A 119 4.16 -12.29 11.62
C VAL A 119 5.17 -12.01 10.51
N SER A 120 4.70 -11.46 9.39
CA SER A 120 5.61 -11.08 8.29
C SER A 120 6.61 -10.02 8.73
N HIS A 121 6.21 -9.06 9.57
CA HIS A 121 7.10 -8.05 10.11
C HIS A 121 8.17 -8.65 11.04
N LEU A 122 7.79 -9.57 11.91
CA LEU A 122 8.72 -10.22 12.83
C LEU A 122 9.74 -11.12 12.12
N LEU A 123 9.33 -11.74 10.99
CA LEU A 123 10.15 -12.73 10.26
C LEU A 123 10.94 -12.18 9.07
N LYS A 124 10.72 -10.92 8.67
CA LYS A 124 11.26 -10.35 7.40
C LYS A 124 12.78 -10.34 7.28
N GLU A 125 13.50 -10.39 8.40
CA GLU A 125 14.97 -10.42 8.41
C GLU A 125 15.52 -11.85 8.24
N SER A 126 14.75 -12.85 8.64
CA SER A 126 15.13 -14.27 8.60
C SER A 126 14.58 -15.00 7.38
N TYR A 127 13.55 -14.47 6.71
CA TYR A 127 12.85 -15.13 5.61
C TYR A 127 12.51 -14.20 4.44
N VAL A 128 12.60 -14.74 3.22
CA VAL A 128 12.00 -14.13 2.02
C VAL A 128 10.54 -14.60 1.93
N ILE A 129 9.62 -13.72 2.22
CA ILE A 129 8.21 -14.04 2.52
C ILE A 129 7.31 -13.84 1.30
N CYS A 130 6.59 -14.89 0.90
CA CYS A 130 5.39 -14.77 0.06
C CYS A 130 4.14 -14.72 0.94
N LYS A 131 3.30 -13.71 0.80
CA LYS A 131 2.08 -13.58 1.62
C LYS A 131 0.87 -13.14 0.82
N SER A 132 -0.34 -13.46 1.33
CA SER A 132 -1.59 -12.97 0.75
C SER A 132 -1.61 -11.45 0.66
N PRO A 133 -1.83 -10.86 -0.53
CA PRO A 133 -2.02 -9.43 -0.70
C PRO A 133 -3.28 -8.95 0.02
N LYS A 134 -3.21 -7.84 0.77
CA LYS A 134 -4.38 -7.30 1.49
C LYS A 134 -5.13 -8.42 2.25
N SER A 135 -6.44 -8.55 2.04
CA SER A 135 -7.29 -9.61 2.62
C SER A 135 -7.72 -10.63 1.56
N TYR A 136 -6.79 -11.11 0.70
CA TYR A 136 -7.06 -12.15 -0.30
C TYR A 136 -7.21 -13.52 0.36
N ASN A 137 -8.36 -13.74 1.01
CA ASN A 137 -8.65 -14.94 1.82
C ASN A 137 -9.84 -15.77 1.30
N SER A 138 -10.40 -15.41 0.13
CA SER A 138 -11.56 -16.06 -0.49
C SER A 138 -11.17 -17.19 -1.44
N GLN A 139 -12.18 -17.88 -1.99
CA GLN A 139 -12.03 -18.96 -3.00
C GLN A 139 -11.30 -18.52 -4.29
N ILE A 140 -11.22 -17.21 -4.56
CA ILE A 140 -10.47 -16.63 -5.69
C ILE A 140 -9.17 -16.00 -5.18
N GLY A 141 -9.21 -15.31 -4.04
CA GLY A 141 -8.07 -14.57 -3.52
C GLY A 141 -6.90 -15.46 -3.09
N VAL A 142 -7.19 -16.59 -2.45
CA VAL A 142 -6.16 -17.56 -2.03
C VAL A 142 -5.41 -18.13 -3.22
N PRO A 143 -6.05 -18.66 -4.26
CA PRO A 143 -5.37 -19.10 -5.47
C PRO A 143 -4.45 -18.04 -6.07
N LEU A 144 -4.94 -16.81 -6.23
CA LEU A 144 -4.13 -15.70 -6.78
C LEU A 144 -2.92 -15.36 -5.89
N SER A 145 -3.04 -15.58 -4.58
CA SER A 145 -1.92 -15.37 -3.63
C SER A 145 -0.87 -16.48 -3.77
N ILE A 146 -1.32 -17.73 -3.84
CA ILE A 146 -0.44 -18.91 -4.00
C ILE A 146 0.31 -18.87 -5.33
N TRP A 147 -0.32 -18.37 -6.41
CA TRP A 147 0.33 -18.23 -7.71
C TRP A 147 1.56 -17.30 -7.70
N GLN A 148 1.71 -16.46 -6.69
CA GLN A 148 2.87 -15.58 -6.53
C GLN A 148 4.12 -16.30 -5.99
N LEU A 149 3.99 -17.54 -5.52
CA LEU A 149 5.14 -18.34 -5.08
C LEU A 149 6.14 -18.54 -6.22
N ASN A 150 7.42 -18.40 -5.89
CA ASN A 150 8.53 -18.67 -6.79
C ASN A 150 9.75 -19.16 -5.98
N SER A 151 10.82 -19.54 -6.66
CA SER A 151 12.02 -20.12 -6.06
C SER A 151 12.80 -19.19 -5.12
N ALA A 152 12.55 -17.88 -5.15
CA ALA A 152 13.20 -16.94 -4.24
C ALA A 152 12.58 -16.93 -2.84
N HIS A 153 11.35 -17.42 -2.68
CA HIS A 153 10.67 -17.41 -1.39
C HIS A 153 11.15 -18.56 -0.50
N SER A 154 11.38 -18.27 0.79
CA SER A 154 11.76 -19.25 1.79
C SER A 154 10.64 -19.60 2.78
N ILE A 155 9.53 -18.81 2.79
CA ILE A 155 8.33 -19.08 3.56
C ILE A 155 7.08 -18.48 2.90
N GLY A 156 5.92 -19.15 3.06
CA GLY A 156 4.62 -18.64 2.61
C GLY A 156 3.67 -18.38 3.77
N ILE A 157 2.94 -17.24 3.76
CA ILE A 157 1.97 -16.87 4.79
C ILE A 157 0.63 -16.51 4.14
N PHE A 158 -0.36 -17.41 4.26
CA PHE A 158 -1.63 -17.27 3.56
C PHE A 158 -2.80 -17.26 4.53
N GLU A 159 -3.71 -16.29 4.36
CA GLU A 159 -4.94 -16.22 5.15
C GLU A 159 -6.10 -16.92 4.43
N ALA A 160 -6.92 -17.69 5.18
CA ALA A 160 -8.11 -18.36 4.69
C ALA A 160 -9.36 -17.88 5.42
N GLY A 161 -10.34 -17.40 4.65
CA GLY A 161 -11.65 -16.97 5.11
C GLY A 161 -12.75 -17.77 4.45
N ILE A 162 -13.83 -18.04 5.19
CA ILE A 162 -14.99 -18.77 4.70
C ILE A 162 -16.28 -18.06 5.04
N SER A 163 -17.27 -18.25 4.18
CA SER A 163 -18.65 -17.78 4.37
C SER A 163 -19.67 -18.90 4.32
N LYS A 164 -19.35 -20.05 3.74
CA LYS A 164 -20.24 -21.22 3.58
C LYS A 164 -19.54 -22.50 4.03
N TYR A 165 -20.31 -23.58 4.23
CA TYR A 165 -19.75 -24.92 4.45
C TYR A 165 -18.94 -25.39 3.23
N ASP A 166 -17.98 -26.28 3.48
CA ASP A 166 -17.08 -26.92 2.51
C ASP A 166 -16.15 -25.97 1.75
N GLU A 167 -16.12 -24.68 2.10
CA GLU A 167 -15.16 -23.72 1.53
C GLU A 167 -13.75 -23.92 2.07
N MET A 168 -13.62 -24.24 3.39
CA MET A 168 -12.29 -24.34 4.02
C MET A 168 -11.51 -25.56 3.55
N GLY A 169 -12.19 -26.68 3.32
CA GLY A 169 -11.55 -27.87 2.77
C GLY A 169 -10.86 -27.62 1.43
N ARG A 170 -11.52 -26.88 0.53
CA ARG A 170 -10.97 -26.49 -0.77
C ARG A 170 -9.75 -25.57 -0.62
N LEU A 171 -9.81 -24.60 0.31
CA LEU A 171 -8.67 -23.72 0.59
C LEU A 171 -7.51 -24.48 1.24
N ALA A 172 -7.80 -25.45 2.11
CA ALA A 172 -6.79 -26.32 2.71
C ALA A 172 -6.03 -27.13 1.65
N ASP A 173 -6.74 -27.62 0.63
CA ASP A 173 -6.14 -28.40 -0.47
C ASP A 173 -5.22 -27.54 -1.36
N ILE A 174 -5.44 -26.24 -1.42
CA ILE A 174 -4.60 -25.30 -2.18
C ILE A 174 -3.41 -24.82 -1.35
N ILE A 175 -3.66 -24.35 -0.11
CA ILE A 175 -2.63 -23.77 0.77
C ILE A 175 -1.66 -24.85 1.26
N GLN A 176 -2.20 -26.03 1.65
CA GLN A 176 -1.45 -27.12 2.25
C GLN A 176 -0.53 -26.64 3.37
N PRO A 177 -1.09 -26.03 4.44
CA PRO A 177 -0.28 -25.42 5.47
C PRO A 177 0.39 -26.49 6.34
N GLU A 178 1.68 -26.34 6.53
CA GLU A 178 2.48 -27.14 7.47
C GLU A 178 2.29 -26.61 8.91
N ILE A 179 2.13 -25.27 9.04
CA ILE A 179 1.93 -24.56 10.28
C ILE A 179 0.56 -23.88 10.22
N GLY A 180 -0.32 -24.28 11.12
CA GLY A 180 -1.61 -23.63 11.30
C GLY A 180 -1.52 -22.45 12.28
N MET A 181 -2.25 -21.38 12.03
CA MET A 181 -2.47 -20.32 13.02
C MET A 181 -3.95 -20.03 13.17
N PHE A 182 -4.44 -20.13 14.39
CA PHE A 182 -5.82 -19.79 14.72
C PHE A 182 -5.85 -18.48 15.51
N THR A 183 -6.40 -17.41 14.92
CA THR A 183 -6.39 -16.09 15.56
C THR A 183 -7.45 -16.01 16.66
N TYR A 184 -8.68 -15.72 16.34
CA TYR A 184 -9.76 -15.62 17.31
C TYR A 184 -11.06 -16.16 16.73
N LEU A 185 -11.81 -16.95 17.54
CA LEU A 185 -13.14 -17.46 17.18
C LEU A 185 -14.23 -16.50 17.65
N GLY A 186 -14.76 -15.73 16.73
CA GLY A 186 -15.84 -14.79 16.98
C GLY A 186 -17.14 -15.17 16.27
N ASP A 187 -18.16 -14.30 16.38
CA ASP A 187 -19.49 -14.50 15.80
C ASP A 187 -19.57 -14.08 14.30
N ALA A 188 -18.50 -13.52 13.72
CA ALA A 188 -18.49 -13.13 12.30
C ALA A 188 -18.83 -14.34 11.38
N HIS A 189 -19.66 -14.10 10.34
CA HIS A 189 -20.16 -15.14 9.42
C HIS A 189 -21.05 -16.24 10.06
N GLY A 190 -21.58 -16.01 11.26
CA GLY A 190 -22.41 -17.01 11.98
C GLY A 190 -23.73 -17.36 11.29
N ASN A 191 -24.22 -16.56 10.34
CA ASN A 191 -25.50 -16.76 9.67
C ASN A 191 -25.59 -18.02 8.80
N ASN A 192 -24.44 -18.51 8.31
CA ASN A 192 -24.39 -19.67 7.42
C ASN A 192 -23.97 -20.96 8.13
N PHE A 193 -23.79 -20.93 9.46
CA PHE A 193 -23.41 -22.08 10.26
C PHE A 193 -24.48 -22.34 11.33
N LYS A 194 -24.77 -23.63 11.63
CA LYS A 194 -25.80 -24.04 12.59
C LYS A 194 -25.43 -23.66 14.03
N SER A 195 -24.12 -23.72 14.34
CA SER A 195 -23.61 -23.42 15.67
C SER A 195 -22.19 -22.81 15.62
N ARG A 196 -21.75 -22.23 16.75
CA ARG A 196 -20.36 -21.75 16.92
C ARG A 196 -19.36 -22.91 16.77
N ARG A 197 -19.73 -24.11 17.25
CA ARG A 197 -18.91 -25.32 17.13
C ARG A 197 -18.78 -25.77 15.68
N ASP A 198 -19.87 -25.78 14.89
CA ASP A 198 -19.82 -26.14 13.47
C ASP A 198 -18.93 -25.21 12.70
N LYS A 199 -18.99 -23.91 13.00
CA LYS A 199 -18.11 -22.90 12.41
C LYS A 199 -16.64 -23.14 12.77
N LEU A 200 -16.36 -23.51 14.03
CA LEU A 200 -15.02 -23.87 14.47
C LEU A 200 -14.52 -25.10 13.71
N LEU A 201 -15.31 -26.17 13.65
CA LEU A 201 -14.95 -27.40 12.95
C LEU A 201 -14.70 -27.15 11.46
N GLU A 202 -15.51 -26.30 10.81
CA GLU A 202 -15.28 -25.95 9.42
C GLU A 202 -13.94 -25.20 9.25
N LYS A 203 -13.62 -24.26 10.14
CA LYS A 203 -12.33 -23.52 10.09
C LYS A 203 -11.12 -24.43 10.35
N LEU A 204 -11.27 -25.41 11.26
CA LEU A 204 -10.20 -26.36 11.58
C LEU A 204 -9.87 -27.31 10.41
N LYS A 205 -10.75 -27.46 9.40
CA LYS A 205 -10.43 -28.21 8.17
C LYS A 205 -9.18 -27.65 7.47
N LEU A 206 -8.84 -26.36 7.66
CA LEU A 206 -7.59 -25.77 7.13
C LEU A 206 -6.36 -26.55 7.61
N PHE A 207 -6.41 -27.05 8.84
CA PHE A 207 -5.25 -27.65 9.53
C PHE A 207 -5.17 -29.16 9.45
N LYS A 208 -6.03 -29.81 8.65
CA LYS A 208 -6.13 -31.27 8.58
C LYS A 208 -4.80 -32.00 8.38
N ASN A 209 -3.84 -31.34 7.68
CA ASN A 209 -2.52 -31.87 7.37
C ASN A 209 -1.39 -31.05 8.02
N SER A 210 -1.72 -30.11 8.91
CA SER A 210 -0.70 -29.29 9.58
C SER A 210 0.03 -30.10 10.65
N LYS A 211 1.34 -29.92 10.75
CA LYS A 211 2.19 -30.54 11.78
C LYS A 211 1.91 -29.93 13.15
N ILE A 212 1.54 -28.68 13.19
CA ILE A 212 1.30 -27.92 14.43
C ILE A 212 0.30 -26.80 14.20
N VAL A 213 -0.42 -26.42 15.25
CA VAL A 213 -1.31 -25.24 15.25
C VAL A 213 -0.91 -24.30 16.39
N ILE A 214 -0.72 -23.03 16.04
CA ILE A 214 -0.40 -21.94 16.96
C ILE A 214 -1.71 -21.23 17.33
N CYS A 215 -2.03 -21.12 18.61
CA CYS A 215 -3.22 -20.43 19.10
C CYS A 215 -3.09 -19.97 20.55
N SER A 216 -4.04 -19.14 21.00
CA SER A 216 -4.13 -18.76 22.41
C SER A 216 -4.72 -19.89 23.25
N ASN A 217 -4.09 -20.17 24.41
CA ASN A 217 -4.62 -21.10 25.41
C ASN A 217 -5.88 -20.55 26.11
N THR A 218 -6.20 -19.27 25.96
CA THR A 218 -7.43 -18.67 26.54
C THR A 218 -8.70 -19.09 25.82
N GLN A 219 -8.61 -19.60 24.58
CA GLN A 219 -9.74 -20.12 23.82
C GLN A 219 -9.88 -21.64 24.00
N LYS A 220 -10.35 -22.06 25.17
CA LYS A 220 -10.42 -23.47 25.56
C LYS A 220 -11.21 -24.34 24.55
N ASP A 221 -12.28 -23.80 23.95
CA ASP A 221 -13.06 -24.51 22.93
C ASP A 221 -12.23 -24.81 21.67
N VAL A 222 -11.39 -23.89 21.23
CA VAL A 222 -10.47 -24.06 20.09
C VAL A 222 -9.40 -25.11 20.43
N VAL A 223 -8.75 -24.95 21.58
CA VAL A 223 -7.72 -25.89 22.08
C VAL A 223 -8.26 -27.31 22.16
N ASN A 224 -9.42 -27.49 22.77
CA ASN A 224 -10.05 -28.83 22.95
C ASN A 224 -10.37 -29.51 21.60
N GLU A 225 -10.90 -28.77 20.62
CA GLU A 225 -11.22 -29.37 19.30
C GLU A 225 -9.96 -29.70 18.50
N ILE A 226 -8.85 -28.90 18.60
CA ILE A 226 -7.56 -29.21 17.98
C ILE A 226 -6.93 -30.46 18.63
N GLN A 227 -7.00 -30.58 19.96
CA GLN A 227 -6.52 -31.78 20.70
C GLN A 227 -7.28 -33.04 20.29
N LYS A 228 -8.62 -32.97 20.16
CA LYS A 228 -9.44 -34.09 19.65
C LYS A 228 -9.04 -34.50 18.24
N ALA A 229 -8.61 -33.54 17.39
CA ALA A 229 -8.09 -33.82 16.06
C ALA A 229 -6.65 -34.40 16.07
N LYS A 230 -6.03 -34.58 17.25
CA LYS A 230 -4.65 -35.09 17.45
C LYS A 230 -3.58 -34.26 16.72
N ILE A 231 -3.81 -32.97 16.53
CA ILE A 231 -2.82 -32.05 15.96
C ILE A 231 -2.00 -31.44 17.11
N LYS A 232 -0.70 -31.34 16.95
CA LYS A 232 0.18 -30.70 17.94
C LYS A 232 -0.17 -29.24 18.11
N LEU A 233 -0.10 -28.74 19.35
CA LEU A 233 -0.38 -27.37 19.70
C LEU A 233 0.91 -26.65 20.12
N PHE A 234 1.04 -25.39 19.71
CA PHE A 234 1.98 -24.44 20.28
C PHE A 234 1.16 -23.25 20.78
N THR A 235 1.09 -23.11 22.10
CA THR A 235 0.16 -22.15 22.72
C THR A 235 0.88 -21.00 23.39
N TRP A 236 0.23 -19.86 23.39
CA TRP A 236 0.54 -18.75 24.26
C TRP A 236 -0.63 -18.46 25.20
N GLY A 237 -0.35 -17.93 26.38
CA GLY A 237 -1.41 -17.58 27.34
C GLY A 237 -0.89 -17.17 28.69
N PHE A 238 -1.83 -16.96 29.61
CA PHE A 238 -1.55 -16.51 30.98
C PHE A 238 -1.39 -17.66 32.00
N GLU A 239 -1.54 -18.89 31.55
CA GLU A 239 -1.44 -20.09 32.36
C GLU A 239 -0.08 -20.77 32.17
N PRO A 240 0.52 -21.38 33.23
CA PRO A 240 1.81 -22.08 33.14
C PRO A 240 1.83 -23.22 32.11
N SER A 241 0.68 -23.74 31.70
CA SER A 241 0.55 -24.78 30.69
C SER A 241 0.81 -24.30 29.26
N SER A 242 1.01 -23.00 29.05
CA SER A 242 1.27 -22.41 27.73
C SER A 242 2.75 -22.55 27.38
N ASN A 243 3.05 -22.80 26.10
CA ASN A 243 4.44 -22.81 25.61
C ASN A 243 5.11 -21.44 25.74
N VAL A 244 4.35 -20.37 25.50
CA VAL A 244 4.78 -18.97 25.71
C VAL A 244 3.91 -18.42 26.84
N LEU A 245 4.53 -18.24 28.01
CA LEU A 245 3.83 -17.70 29.18
C LEU A 245 3.89 -16.18 29.16
N VAL A 246 2.74 -15.55 29.33
CA VAL A 246 2.57 -14.09 29.31
C VAL A 246 2.00 -13.65 30.66
N ASN A 247 2.64 -12.72 31.32
CA ASN A 247 2.15 -12.10 32.55
C ASN A 247 2.01 -10.59 32.35
N HIS A 248 0.81 -10.06 32.62
CA HIS A 248 0.53 -8.64 32.54
C HIS A 248 1.14 -7.93 33.77
N ILE A 249 1.93 -6.89 33.57
CA ILE A 249 2.57 -6.11 34.65
C ILE A 249 1.79 -4.81 34.87
N ASN A 250 1.64 -4.00 33.82
CA ASN A 250 0.86 -2.76 33.85
C ASN A 250 0.37 -2.44 32.44
N GLU A 251 -0.34 -1.33 32.22
CA GLU A 251 -1.12 -0.94 31.00
C GLU A 251 -0.63 -1.54 29.67
N ASP A 252 0.65 -1.36 29.31
CA ASP A 252 1.24 -1.82 28.06
C ASP A 252 2.44 -2.76 28.25
N LEU A 253 2.84 -3.05 29.49
CA LEU A 253 4.01 -3.84 29.83
C LEU A 253 3.65 -5.27 30.22
N TYR A 254 4.27 -6.23 29.53
CA TYR A 254 4.07 -7.65 29.72
C TYR A 254 5.40 -8.37 29.94
N ARG A 255 5.43 -9.31 30.87
CA ARG A 255 6.52 -10.26 31.03
C ARG A 255 6.24 -11.48 30.18
N VAL A 256 7.17 -11.85 29.32
CA VAL A 256 7.05 -12.98 28.40
C VAL A 256 8.17 -13.96 28.69
N GLN A 257 7.80 -15.23 28.90
CA GLN A 257 8.71 -16.34 29.16
C GLN A 257 8.56 -17.38 28.07
N TYR A 258 9.64 -17.81 27.50
CA TYR A 258 9.71 -18.91 26.55
C TYR A 258 11.01 -19.69 26.74
N GLN A 259 10.89 -21.01 26.96
CA GLN A 259 12.03 -21.85 27.32
C GLN A 259 12.78 -21.25 28.55
N ASN A 260 14.09 -20.96 28.39
CA ASN A 260 14.93 -20.39 29.44
C ASN A 260 15.12 -18.86 29.30
N GLU A 261 14.39 -18.21 28.37
CA GLU A 261 14.45 -16.76 28.16
C GLU A 261 13.25 -16.07 28.80
N GLU A 262 13.50 -14.90 29.39
CA GLU A 262 12.46 -14.00 29.89
C GLU A 262 12.80 -12.57 29.45
N VAL A 263 11.76 -11.84 28.96
CA VAL A 263 11.88 -10.41 28.61
C VAL A 263 10.65 -9.64 29.05
N GLN A 264 10.80 -8.33 29.22
CA GLN A 264 9.70 -7.41 29.41
C GLN A 264 9.41 -6.70 28.09
N LEU A 265 8.19 -6.87 27.56
CA LEU A 265 7.75 -6.28 26.32
C LEU A 265 6.75 -5.15 26.57
N SER A 266 7.09 -3.93 26.16
CA SER A 266 6.12 -2.83 26.04
C SER A 266 5.47 -2.92 24.67
N LEU A 267 4.14 -3.12 24.63
CA LEU A 267 3.39 -3.24 23.40
C LEU A 267 2.93 -1.86 22.91
N PRO A 268 2.96 -1.60 21.59
CA PRO A 268 2.46 -0.34 21.03
C PRO A 268 0.91 -0.25 21.00
N PHE A 269 0.22 -1.24 21.58
CA PHE A 269 -1.23 -1.37 21.61
C PHE A 269 -1.69 -1.80 22.99
N SER A 270 -2.78 -1.21 23.48
CA SER A 270 -3.37 -1.52 24.81
C SER A 270 -4.72 -2.25 24.69
N ASP A 271 -5.36 -2.26 23.50
CA ASP A 271 -6.63 -2.94 23.31
C ASP A 271 -6.48 -4.47 23.29
N LYS A 272 -7.46 -5.18 23.88
CA LYS A 272 -7.44 -6.65 24.05
C LYS A 272 -7.26 -7.41 22.73
N ALA A 273 -7.80 -6.91 21.62
CA ALA A 273 -7.70 -7.57 20.32
C ALA A 273 -6.29 -7.46 19.73
N SER A 274 -5.69 -6.27 19.79
CA SER A 274 -4.31 -6.04 19.35
C SER A 274 -3.33 -6.79 20.24
N VAL A 275 -3.51 -6.79 21.56
CA VAL A 275 -2.71 -7.59 22.49
C VAL A 275 -2.77 -9.08 22.13
N HIS A 276 -3.98 -9.62 21.91
CA HIS A 276 -4.18 -11.01 21.49
C HIS A 276 -3.49 -11.33 20.16
N ASN A 277 -3.65 -10.47 19.16
CA ASN A 277 -3.00 -10.65 17.85
C ASN A 277 -1.48 -10.54 17.94
N THR A 278 -0.96 -9.65 18.80
CA THR A 278 0.48 -9.50 19.07
C THR A 278 1.08 -10.78 19.61
N PHE A 279 0.51 -11.34 20.68
CA PHE A 279 1.04 -12.59 21.26
C PHE A 279 0.85 -13.80 20.35
N THR A 280 -0.21 -13.84 19.54
CA THR A 280 -0.35 -14.86 18.49
C THR A 280 0.78 -14.76 17.46
N SER A 281 1.18 -13.53 17.10
CA SER A 281 2.29 -13.28 16.16
C SER A 281 3.65 -13.58 16.78
N ILE A 282 3.86 -13.21 18.04
CA ILE A 282 5.06 -13.56 18.82
C ILE A 282 5.24 -15.07 18.92
N ALA A 283 4.19 -15.80 19.27
CA ALA A 283 4.24 -17.26 19.36
C ALA A 283 4.65 -17.90 18.03
N ALA A 284 4.16 -17.38 16.91
CA ALA A 284 4.56 -17.85 15.58
C ALA A 284 6.04 -17.56 15.28
N ALA A 285 6.53 -16.38 15.62
CA ALA A 285 7.92 -16.00 15.41
C ALA A 285 8.87 -16.85 16.27
N LEU A 286 8.53 -17.08 17.53
CA LEU A 286 9.30 -17.96 18.44
C LEU A 286 9.32 -19.42 17.95
N TYR A 287 8.19 -19.94 17.48
CA TYR A 287 8.14 -21.29 16.92
C TYR A 287 9.05 -21.44 15.69
N LEU A 288 9.21 -20.37 14.90
CA LEU A 288 10.05 -20.33 13.71
C LEU A 288 11.52 -19.97 14.01
N GLY A 289 11.91 -19.89 15.30
CA GLY A 289 13.29 -19.73 15.72
C GLY A 289 13.76 -18.30 15.99
N GLU A 290 12.86 -17.30 15.98
CA GLU A 290 13.21 -15.97 16.47
C GLU A 290 13.44 -16.01 17.99
N SER A 291 14.43 -15.25 18.49
CA SER A 291 14.64 -15.10 19.94
C SER A 291 13.75 -14.02 20.55
N LEU A 292 13.47 -14.13 21.85
CA LEU A 292 12.73 -13.11 22.57
C LEU A 292 13.41 -11.73 22.49
N LYS A 293 14.74 -11.67 22.51
CA LYS A 293 15.52 -10.42 22.35
C LYS A 293 15.35 -9.78 20.95
N SER A 294 15.30 -10.62 19.89
CA SER A 294 15.02 -10.13 18.54
C SER A 294 13.60 -9.55 18.45
N ILE A 295 12.63 -10.25 19.02
CA ILE A 295 11.23 -9.83 19.06
C ILE A 295 11.06 -8.52 19.84
N GLU A 296 11.73 -8.35 20.99
CA GLU A 296 11.69 -7.13 21.79
C GLU A 296 12.07 -5.88 20.97
N LYS A 297 13.10 -6.00 20.14
CA LYS A 297 13.51 -4.91 19.24
C LYS A 297 12.47 -4.63 18.14
N LYS A 298 11.88 -5.67 17.55
CA LYS A 298 10.97 -5.58 16.41
C LYS A 298 9.55 -5.18 16.81
N ILE A 299 9.11 -5.49 18.04
CA ILE A 299 7.72 -5.31 18.47
C ILE A 299 7.29 -3.84 18.52
N LYS A 300 8.20 -2.94 18.89
CA LYS A 300 7.94 -1.49 18.95
C LYS A 300 7.64 -0.86 17.59
N ALA A 301 8.05 -1.52 16.52
CA ALA A 301 7.88 -1.07 15.14
C ALA A 301 6.77 -1.84 14.39
N LEU A 302 5.86 -2.51 15.10
CA LEU A 302 4.72 -3.19 14.46
C LEU A 302 3.88 -2.19 13.66
N PRO A 303 3.58 -2.49 12.39
CA PRO A 303 2.84 -1.56 11.54
C PRO A 303 1.39 -1.42 11.97
N ASN A 304 0.89 -0.19 12.01
CA ASN A 304 -0.55 0.07 12.05
C ASN A 304 -1.18 -0.36 10.72
N ILE A 305 -2.31 -1.05 10.78
CA ILE A 305 -3.02 -1.51 9.59
C ILE A 305 -4.18 -0.56 9.29
N ASP A 306 -4.15 0.09 8.13
CA ASP A 306 -5.16 1.04 7.69
C ASP A 306 -6.60 0.50 7.76
N MET A 307 -7.55 1.42 8.02
CA MET A 307 -9.00 1.17 8.13
C MET A 307 -9.45 0.30 9.32
N ARG A 308 -8.60 0.12 10.36
CA ARG A 308 -8.94 -0.60 11.59
C ARG A 308 -8.46 0.15 12.81
N LEU A 309 -9.42 0.67 13.61
CA LEU A 309 -9.19 1.38 14.89
C LEU A 309 -8.19 2.56 14.77
N GLN A 310 -8.21 3.29 13.66
CA GLN A 310 -7.36 4.46 13.46
C GLN A 310 -7.93 5.68 14.18
N HIS A 311 -7.17 6.28 15.10
CA HIS A 311 -7.53 7.52 15.79
C HIS A 311 -7.02 8.74 15.01
N VAL A 312 -7.92 9.67 14.65
CA VAL A 312 -7.59 10.90 13.90
C VAL A 312 -8.42 12.09 14.40
N LYS A 313 -7.90 13.31 14.23
CA LYS A 313 -8.64 14.54 14.52
C LYS A 313 -9.76 14.76 13.49
N GLY A 314 -10.93 15.13 13.98
CA GLY A 314 -12.08 15.47 13.15
C GLY A 314 -12.39 16.98 13.15
N VAL A 315 -13.33 17.39 12.29
CA VAL A 315 -13.86 18.76 12.27
C VAL A 315 -14.56 19.10 13.58
N LEU A 316 -14.75 20.39 13.86
CA LEU A 316 -15.44 20.88 15.05
C LEU A 316 -14.86 20.37 16.38
N ASN A 317 -13.55 20.22 16.44
CA ASN A 317 -12.81 19.68 17.60
C ASN A 317 -13.30 18.28 18.02
N SER A 318 -13.79 17.49 17.06
CA SER A 318 -14.12 16.08 17.29
C SER A 318 -12.87 15.21 17.16
N GLN A 319 -12.91 14.01 17.77
CA GLN A 319 -11.91 12.98 17.61
C GLN A 319 -12.59 11.77 16.96
N LEU A 320 -11.99 11.21 15.91
CA LEU A 320 -12.59 10.14 15.14
C LEU A 320 -11.83 8.84 15.36
N ILE A 321 -12.55 7.75 15.60
CA ILE A 321 -12.02 6.39 15.52
C ILE A 321 -12.59 5.75 14.26
N LEU A 322 -11.70 5.39 13.34
CA LEU A 322 -12.06 4.88 12.02
C LEU A 322 -11.94 3.36 12.01
N ASP A 323 -13.05 2.65 11.91
CA ASP A 323 -13.11 1.19 11.80
C ASP A 323 -14.28 0.73 10.91
N TYR A 324 -14.16 0.95 9.61
CA TYR A 324 -15.25 0.73 8.65
C TYR A 324 -14.98 -0.34 7.60
N TYR A 325 -14.18 -1.33 7.93
CA TYR A 325 -13.94 -2.48 7.06
C TYR A 325 -14.98 -3.59 7.25
N ASN A 326 -15.36 -3.88 8.50
CA ASN A 326 -16.28 -4.94 8.90
C ASN A 326 -17.21 -4.44 10.02
N ALA A 327 -18.46 -4.93 10.07
CA ALA A 327 -19.42 -4.65 11.12
C ALA A 327 -20.13 -5.97 11.54
N ASP A 328 -19.59 -6.64 12.55
CA ASP A 328 -20.18 -7.73 13.30
C ASP A 328 -20.24 -7.39 14.79
N TYR A 329 -21.02 -8.11 15.57
CA TYR A 329 -21.26 -7.80 16.98
C TYR A 329 -19.96 -7.70 17.80
N GLN A 330 -19.00 -8.61 17.58
CA GLN A 330 -17.75 -8.61 18.34
C GLN A 330 -16.80 -7.51 17.90
N SER A 331 -16.69 -7.26 16.59
CA SER A 331 -15.86 -6.17 16.10
C SER A 331 -16.40 -4.80 16.55
N ILE A 332 -17.72 -4.69 16.77
CA ILE A 332 -18.34 -3.51 17.38
C ILE A 332 -17.95 -3.42 18.85
N THR A 333 -18.01 -4.53 19.61
CA THR A 333 -17.59 -4.57 21.00
C THR A 333 -16.13 -4.15 21.17
N MET A 334 -15.22 -4.70 20.36
CA MET A 334 -13.82 -4.33 20.35
C MET A 334 -13.59 -2.84 20.03
N ALA A 335 -14.32 -2.30 19.05
CA ALA A 335 -14.23 -0.90 18.68
C ALA A 335 -14.73 0.04 19.78
N ILE A 336 -15.75 -0.37 20.54
CA ILE A 336 -16.26 0.36 21.70
C ILE A 336 -15.28 0.28 22.89
N ASP A 337 -14.67 -0.88 23.13
CA ASP A 337 -13.62 -1.01 24.14
C ASP A 337 -12.44 -0.08 23.83
N PHE A 338 -12.00 -0.01 22.57
CA PHE A 338 -10.97 0.92 22.13
C PHE A 338 -11.41 2.39 22.29
N LEU A 339 -12.64 2.72 21.91
CA LEU A 339 -13.21 4.06 22.09
C LEU A 339 -13.17 4.48 23.57
N ASN A 340 -13.51 3.58 24.49
CA ASN A 340 -13.50 3.85 25.93
C ASN A 340 -12.09 4.08 26.48
N GLN A 341 -11.08 3.40 25.95
CA GLN A 341 -9.67 3.58 26.32
C GLN A 341 -9.09 4.92 25.83
N GLN A 342 -9.57 5.41 24.67
CA GLN A 342 -9.12 6.68 24.10
C GLN A 342 -9.89 7.90 24.62
N LYS A 343 -10.98 7.67 25.33
CA LYS A 343 -11.88 8.70 25.83
C LYS A 343 -11.26 9.41 27.02
N ILE A 344 -11.28 10.74 26.98
CA ILE A 344 -11.00 11.58 28.16
C ILE A 344 -12.22 11.52 29.09
N GLU A 345 -12.01 11.60 30.39
CA GLU A 345 -13.07 11.61 31.40
C GLU A 345 -14.14 12.66 31.06
N ASP A 346 -15.42 12.28 31.12
CA ASP A 346 -16.61 13.06 30.71
C ASP A 346 -16.77 13.47 29.23
N GLN A 347 -15.90 12.99 28.33
CA GLN A 347 -16.06 13.26 26.92
C GLN A 347 -17.28 12.53 26.33
N LYS A 348 -18.16 13.24 25.62
CA LYS A 348 -19.30 12.64 24.91
C LYS A 348 -18.83 11.75 23.78
N CYS A 349 -19.44 10.56 23.65
CA CYS A 349 -19.14 9.60 22.60
C CYS A 349 -20.34 9.33 21.72
N SER A 350 -20.17 9.43 20.41
CA SER A 350 -21.16 9.03 19.41
C SER A 350 -20.65 7.91 18.53
N ILE A 351 -21.57 7.08 18.04
CA ILE A 351 -21.23 5.97 17.13
C ILE A 351 -22.00 6.13 15.84
N ILE A 352 -21.31 6.16 14.70
CA ILE A 352 -21.89 6.04 13.37
C ILE A 352 -21.78 4.57 12.98
N LEU A 353 -22.91 3.85 12.88
CA LEU A 353 -22.96 2.42 12.70
C LEU A 353 -23.77 2.06 11.45
N SER A 354 -23.22 1.21 10.57
CA SER A 354 -23.95 0.64 9.43
C SER A 354 -24.86 -0.52 9.84
N ASP A 355 -25.67 -1.01 8.90
CA ASP A 355 -26.28 -2.34 9.03
C ASP A 355 -25.19 -3.38 9.32
N ILE A 356 -25.52 -4.30 10.20
CA ILE A 356 -24.67 -5.43 10.56
C ILE A 356 -24.99 -6.59 9.63
N LEU A 357 -24.07 -6.91 8.73
CA LEU A 357 -24.29 -7.91 7.68
C LEU A 357 -23.90 -9.32 8.12
N GLU A 358 -23.00 -9.44 9.09
CA GLU A 358 -22.35 -10.69 9.49
C GLU A 358 -22.51 -10.89 11.01
N SER A 359 -23.63 -11.46 11.45
CA SER A 359 -23.88 -11.74 12.86
C SER A 359 -24.65 -13.04 13.05
N SER A 360 -24.33 -13.78 14.10
CA SER A 360 -25.09 -14.94 14.56
C SER A 360 -26.48 -14.57 15.07
N PHE A 361 -26.69 -13.33 15.48
CA PHE A 361 -27.99 -12.80 15.90
C PHE A 361 -28.69 -12.12 14.72
N LYS A 362 -30.02 -12.28 14.62
CA LYS A 362 -30.83 -11.68 13.54
C LYS A 362 -31.92 -10.75 14.09
N GLY A 363 -32.31 -9.81 13.26
CA GLY A 363 -33.46 -8.95 13.47
C GLY A 363 -33.50 -8.29 14.86
N LYS A 364 -34.63 -8.26 15.49
CA LYS A 364 -34.86 -7.56 16.77
C LYS A 364 -33.88 -8.00 17.89
N LYS A 365 -33.50 -9.29 17.93
CA LYS A 365 -32.55 -9.83 18.94
C LYS A 365 -31.15 -9.23 18.81
N LEU A 366 -30.66 -9.04 17.58
CA LEU A 366 -29.37 -8.40 17.30
C LEU A 366 -29.35 -6.96 17.80
N TYR A 367 -30.34 -6.16 17.37
CA TYR A 367 -30.34 -4.73 17.68
C TYR A 367 -30.65 -4.44 19.15
N LYS A 368 -31.41 -5.30 19.85
CA LYS A 368 -31.50 -5.25 21.32
C LYS A 368 -30.15 -5.46 22.01
N LYS A 369 -29.36 -6.46 21.56
CA LYS A 369 -28.02 -6.70 22.11
C LYS A 369 -27.07 -5.53 21.83
N ILE A 370 -27.17 -4.92 20.65
CA ILE A 370 -26.40 -3.70 20.33
C ILE A 370 -26.82 -2.58 21.27
N ASN A 371 -28.10 -2.35 21.47
CA ASN A 371 -28.58 -1.31 22.40
C ASN A 371 -28.02 -1.53 23.81
N THR A 372 -28.08 -2.76 24.34
CA THR A 372 -27.50 -3.10 25.66
C THR A 372 -26.01 -2.80 25.70
N LEU A 373 -25.26 -3.16 24.63
CA LEU A 373 -23.83 -2.87 24.53
C LEU A 373 -23.55 -1.36 24.56
N LEU A 374 -24.31 -0.58 23.77
CA LEU A 374 -24.13 0.88 23.70
C LEU A 374 -24.49 1.55 25.03
N SER A 375 -25.60 1.14 25.67
CA SER A 375 -26.06 1.67 26.97
C SER A 375 -25.05 1.36 28.07
N ASN A 376 -24.55 0.13 28.17
CA ASN A 376 -23.59 -0.28 29.20
C ASN A 376 -22.26 0.49 29.08
N ASN A 377 -21.90 0.93 27.87
CA ASN A 377 -20.69 1.73 27.60
C ASN A 377 -20.94 3.23 27.57
N LYS A 378 -22.10 3.68 28.07
CA LYS A 378 -22.48 5.11 28.19
C LYS A 378 -22.30 5.88 26.87
N VAL A 379 -22.62 5.26 25.73
CA VAL A 379 -22.62 5.92 24.43
C VAL A 379 -23.72 6.99 24.42
N HIS A 380 -23.35 8.23 24.06
CA HIS A 380 -24.25 9.37 24.12
C HIS A 380 -25.28 9.35 22.97
N GLU A 381 -24.87 9.02 21.77
CA GLU A 381 -25.75 9.01 20.58
C GLU A 381 -25.35 7.90 19.59
N LEU A 382 -26.35 7.25 19.02
CA LEU A 382 -26.20 6.32 17.90
C LEU A 382 -26.70 6.98 16.61
N ILE A 383 -25.87 6.95 15.57
CA ILE A 383 -26.23 7.32 14.22
C ILE A 383 -26.23 6.07 13.36
N GLY A 384 -27.42 5.52 13.08
CA GLY A 384 -27.60 4.30 12.33
C GLY A 384 -27.76 4.57 10.82
N ILE A 385 -27.01 3.85 9.98
CA ILE A 385 -27.06 4.02 8.52
C ILE A 385 -27.35 2.67 7.86
N GLY A 386 -28.50 2.55 7.22
CA GLY A 386 -28.93 1.37 6.50
C GLY A 386 -30.39 1.02 6.71
N GLY A 387 -30.93 0.14 5.89
CA GLY A 387 -32.33 -0.27 5.90
C GLY A 387 -32.71 -1.10 7.12
N ASN A 388 -31.84 -2.02 7.55
CA ASN A 388 -32.12 -2.90 8.66
C ASN A 388 -32.03 -2.18 10.02
N ILE A 389 -30.97 -1.41 10.26
CA ILE A 389 -30.82 -0.67 11.52
C ILE A 389 -31.96 0.36 11.68
N LYS A 390 -32.39 0.99 10.58
CA LYS A 390 -33.53 1.88 10.54
C LYS A 390 -34.86 1.16 10.81
N LYS A 391 -35.03 -0.05 10.26
CA LYS A 391 -36.24 -0.89 10.49
C LYS A 391 -36.43 -1.24 11.97
N TYR A 392 -35.31 -1.47 12.70
CA TYR A 392 -35.35 -1.84 14.12
C TYR A 392 -35.00 -0.68 15.06
N LYS A 393 -35.26 0.57 14.66
CA LYS A 393 -35.01 1.80 15.44
C LYS A 393 -35.59 1.75 16.86
N GLU A 394 -36.75 1.09 17.04
CA GLU A 394 -37.44 0.94 18.33
C GLU A 394 -36.70 0.05 19.34
N CYS A 395 -35.64 -0.64 18.91
CA CYS A 395 -34.79 -1.43 19.81
C CYS A 395 -33.82 -0.59 20.62
N PHE A 396 -33.63 0.69 20.25
CA PHE A 396 -32.65 1.58 20.84
C PHE A 396 -33.29 2.55 21.85
N SER A 397 -32.83 2.49 23.09
CA SER A 397 -33.26 3.38 24.18
C SER A 397 -32.37 4.62 24.31
N ILE A 398 -31.16 4.59 23.74
CA ILE A 398 -30.26 5.73 23.73
C ILE A 398 -30.68 6.72 22.63
N LYS A 399 -30.25 7.98 22.77
CA LYS A 399 -30.46 8.97 21.72
C LYS A 399 -29.98 8.45 20.38
N SER A 400 -30.85 8.45 19.37
CA SER A 400 -30.49 7.85 18.09
C SER A 400 -31.12 8.55 16.88
N ARG A 401 -30.41 8.55 15.76
CA ARG A 401 -30.83 9.06 14.45
C ARG A 401 -30.56 8.01 13.38
N PHE A 402 -31.43 7.92 12.37
CA PHE A 402 -31.35 6.87 11.36
C PHE A 402 -31.46 7.42 9.95
N TYR A 403 -30.55 6.97 9.07
CA TYR A 403 -30.47 7.33 7.66
C TYR A 403 -30.55 6.07 6.79
N SER A 404 -31.08 6.21 5.58
CA SER A 404 -31.22 5.08 4.65
C SER A 404 -29.88 4.71 3.96
N SER A 405 -29.00 5.68 3.77
CA SER A 405 -27.70 5.51 3.10
C SER A 405 -26.65 6.50 3.63
N THR A 406 -25.41 6.30 3.24
CA THR A 406 -24.30 7.22 3.53
C THR A 406 -24.53 8.59 2.90
N GLU A 407 -25.06 8.64 1.69
CA GLU A 407 -25.39 9.88 0.99
C GLU A 407 -26.47 10.67 1.76
N ALA A 408 -27.53 9.99 2.19
CA ALA A 408 -28.59 10.61 2.99
C ALA A 408 -28.09 11.14 4.34
N PHE A 409 -27.10 10.51 4.93
CA PHE A 409 -26.43 11.01 6.14
C PHE A 409 -25.63 12.29 5.83
N LEU A 410 -24.78 12.26 4.80
CA LEU A 410 -23.94 13.41 4.44
C LEU A 410 -24.77 14.64 4.06
N GLU A 411 -25.92 14.44 3.44
CA GLU A 411 -26.84 15.52 3.03
C GLU A 411 -27.65 16.12 4.20
N LYS A 412 -28.10 15.27 5.13
CA LYS A 412 -29.16 15.66 6.11
C LYS A 412 -28.70 15.72 7.56
N HIS A 413 -27.52 15.15 7.91
CA HIS A 413 -27.06 15.17 9.31
C HIS A 413 -26.50 16.53 9.71
N PRO A 414 -27.00 17.13 10.80
CA PRO A 414 -26.46 18.40 11.31
C PRO A 414 -25.08 18.17 11.93
N MET A 415 -24.00 18.42 11.19
CA MET A 415 -22.64 18.10 11.59
C MET A 415 -22.18 18.78 12.89
N HIS A 416 -22.79 19.95 13.25
CA HIS A 416 -22.48 20.64 14.51
C HIS A 416 -22.80 19.79 15.76
N LEU A 417 -23.68 18.78 15.63
CA LEU A 417 -23.98 17.85 16.73
C LEU A 417 -22.81 16.94 17.12
N LEU A 418 -21.80 16.80 16.28
CA LEU A 418 -20.59 16.02 16.56
C LEU A 418 -19.46 16.86 17.20
N LYS A 419 -19.74 18.16 17.50
CA LYS A 419 -18.76 19.08 18.09
C LYS A 419 -18.27 18.58 19.46
N ASN A 420 -16.94 18.64 19.68
CA ASN A 420 -16.28 18.25 20.92
C ASN A 420 -16.56 16.81 21.38
N GLN A 421 -16.82 15.90 20.44
CA GLN A 421 -17.12 14.49 20.75
C GLN A 421 -16.06 13.55 20.22
N MET A 422 -15.97 12.37 20.84
CA MET A 422 -15.32 11.23 20.25
C MET A 422 -16.33 10.43 19.42
N VAL A 423 -16.02 10.21 18.14
CA VAL A 423 -16.94 9.59 17.17
C VAL A 423 -16.31 8.32 16.63
N LEU A 424 -16.91 7.17 16.94
CA LEU A 424 -16.57 5.90 16.31
C LEU A 424 -17.33 5.76 14.98
N ILE A 425 -16.61 5.62 13.90
CA ILE A 425 -17.15 5.34 12.56
C ILE A 425 -16.97 3.85 12.28
N LYS A 426 -18.04 3.06 12.48
CA LYS A 426 -18.04 1.61 12.36
C LYS A 426 -19.01 1.13 11.29
N GLY A 427 -18.51 0.58 10.20
CA GLY A 427 -19.37 0.18 9.09
C GLY A 427 -18.86 -1.02 8.30
N ALA A 428 -19.78 -1.71 7.63
CA ALA A 428 -19.43 -2.72 6.65
C ALA A 428 -19.05 -2.04 5.31
N ARG A 429 -18.07 -2.57 4.60
CA ARG A 429 -17.51 -2.02 3.35
C ARG A 429 -18.55 -1.60 2.30
N LYS A 430 -19.69 -2.31 2.25
CA LYS A 430 -20.83 -2.00 1.34
C LYS A 430 -21.35 -0.56 1.50
N PHE A 431 -21.23 0.02 2.71
CA PHE A 431 -21.79 1.34 3.03
C PHE A 431 -20.86 2.50 2.70
N LYS A 432 -19.63 2.24 2.25
CA LYS A 432 -18.66 3.26 1.82
C LYS A 432 -18.43 4.36 2.85
N PHE A 433 -18.21 3.98 4.12
CA PHE A 433 -18.02 4.90 5.24
C PHE A 433 -16.72 5.70 5.15
N GLU A 434 -15.81 5.36 4.22
CA GLU A 434 -14.71 6.23 3.82
C GLU A 434 -15.17 7.63 3.43
N LYS A 435 -16.34 7.78 2.78
CA LYS A 435 -16.93 9.09 2.45
C LYS A 435 -17.27 9.89 3.71
N ILE A 436 -17.80 9.25 4.75
CA ILE A 436 -18.08 9.87 6.04
C ILE A 436 -16.78 10.30 6.71
N ALA A 437 -15.80 9.41 6.75
CA ALA A 437 -14.50 9.67 7.33
C ALA A 437 -13.80 10.86 6.65
N GLU A 438 -13.83 10.92 5.32
CA GLU A 438 -13.28 12.05 4.55
C GLU A 438 -14.00 13.38 4.83
N HIS A 439 -15.30 13.34 5.05
CA HIS A 439 -16.09 14.53 5.37
C HIS A 439 -15.86 15.03 6.80
N LEU A 440 -15.68 14.11 7.75
CA LEU A 440 -15.51 14.43 9.17
C LEU A 440 -14.05 14.61 9.60
N LYS A 441 -13.05 14.14 8.87
CA LYS A 441 -11.64 14.41 9.16
C LYS A 441 -11.39 15.91 9.14
N LEU A 442 -10.62 16.38 10.13
CA LEU A 442 -10.16 17.76 10.14
C LEU A 442 -9.26 17.99 8.92
N LYS A 443 -9.81 18.65 7.91
CA LYS A 443 -9.03 19.16 6.79
C LYS A 443 -8.51 20.53 7.20
N THR A 444 -7.25 20.61 7.56
CA THR A 444 -6.62 21.90 7.90
C THR A 444 -6.47 22.79 6.67
N HIS A 445 -6.46 22.22 5.47
CA HIS A 445 -6.51 22.92 4.19
C HIS A 445 -7.41 22.17 3.20
N GLN A 446 -8.31 22.92 2.51
CA GLN A 446 -9.09 22.35 1.40
C GLN A 446 -8.27 22.23 0.13
N THR A 447 -7.15 22.99 0.02
CA THR A 447 -6.13 22.80 -1.01
C THR A 447 -5.36 21.53 -0.72
N ALA A 448 -5.41 20.58 -1.64
CA ALA A 448 -4.89 19.24 -1.42
C ALA A 448 -4.28 18.63 -2.70
N LEU A 449 -3.26 17.79 -2.50
CA LEU A 449 -2.70 16.93 -3.53
C LEU A 449 -3.36 15.55 -3.44
N HIS A 450 -4.14 15.21 -4.44
CA HIS A 450 -4.77 13.91 -4.57
C HIS A 450 -3.79 12.94 -5.26
N VAL A 451 -3.47 11.83 -4.60
CA VAL A 451 -2.48 10.86 -5.07
C VAL A 451 -3.15 9.52 -5.35
N ASN A 452 -3.19 9.13 -6.62
CA ASN A 452 -3.79 7.90 -7.08
C ASN A 452 -2.78 6.74 -7.02
N LEU A 453 -2.91 5.89 -6.01
CA LEU A 453 -2.01 4.75 -5.80
C LEU A 453 -2.18 3.65 -6.85
N SER A 454 -3.35 3.52 -7.49
CA SER A 454 -3.56 2.56 -8.58
C SER A 454 -2.79 2.95 -9.84
N ARG A 455 -2.73 4.26 -10.15
CA ARG A 455 -1.94 4.80 -11.27
C ARG A 455 -0.44 4.64 -11.01
N LEU A 456 0.03 4.86 -9.77
CA LEU A 456 1.42 4.60 -9.42
C LEU A 456 1.78 3.12 -9.63
N GLN A 457 0.93 2.20 -9.17
CA GLN A 457 1.11 0.77 -9.39
C GLN A 457 1.13 0.42 -10.88
N HIS A 458 0.24 1.01 -11.68
CA HIS A 458 0.24 0.85 -13.15
C HIS A 458 1.59 1.27 -13.74
N ASN A 459 2.12 2.43 -13.35
CA ASN A 459 3.40 2.94 -13.85
C ASN A 459 4.58 2.03 -13.48
N VAL A 460 4.61 1.52 -12.23
CA VAL A 460 5.61 0.51 -11.80
C VAL A 460 5.57 -0.70 -12.74
N ASN A 461 4.38 -1.19 -13.08
CA ASN A 461 4.22 -2.35 -13.95
C ASN A 461 4.67 -2.08 -15.39
N ILE A 462 4.38 -0.88 -15.92
CA ILE A 462 4.90 -0.46 -17.24
C ILE A 462 6.44 -0.47 -17.24
N ILE A 463 7.06 0.07 -16.19
CA ILE A 463 8.52 0.08 -16.06
C ILE A 463 9.06 -1.35 -15.98
N LYS A 464 8.49 -2.19 -15.11
CA LYS A 464 8.88 -3.61 -14.99
C LYS A 464 8.75 -4.37 -16.30
N SER A 465 7.68 -4.12 -17.07
CA SER A 465 7.50 -4.75 -18.39
C SER A 465 8.57 -4.35 -19.40
N LYS A 466 9.11 -3.12 -19.29
CA LYS A 466 10.19 -2.63 -20.16
C LYS A 466 11.56 -3.21 -19.83
N ILE A 467 11.84 -3.40 -18.53
CA ILE A 467 13.16 -3.88 -18.09
C ILE A 467 13.28 -5.42 -18.09
N GLY A 468 12.15 -6.12 -18.01
CA GLY A 468 12.12 -7.59 -17.92
C GLY A 468 12.37 -8.12 -16.51
N PRO A 469 12.20 -9.45 -16.31
CA PRO A 469 12.18 -10.05 -14.97
C PRO A 469 13.56 -10.13 -14.30
N GLU A 470 14.63 -10.19 -15.07
CA GLU A 470 16.00 -10.38 -14.56
C GLU A 470 16.63 -9.06 -14.07
N THR A 471 16.08 -7.92 -14.46
CA THR A 471 16.64 -6.62 -14.11
C THR A 471 15.99 -6.09 -12.83
N LYS A 472 16.83 -5.77 -11.86
CA LYS A 472 16.40 -5.14 -10.60
C LYS A 472 15.90 -3.73 -10.82
N ILE A 473 15.06 -3.26 -9.90
CA ILE A 473 14.51 -1.91 -9.93
C ILE A 473 14.76 -1.17 -8.62
N MET A 474 15.44 -0.03 -8.73
CA MET A 474 15.48 0.99 -7.69
C MET A 474 14.45 2.06 -8.01
N THR A 475 13.62 2.44 -7.05
CA THR A 475 12.62 3.49 -7.21
C THR A 475 12.95 4.71 -6.34
N MET A 476 12.88 5.90 -6.94
CA MET A 476 13.24 7.12 -6.25
C MET A 476 12.06 7.68 -5.46
N VAL A 477 12.25 7.81 -4.14
CA VAL A 477 11.26 8.36 -3.19
C VAL A 477 11.79 9.58 -2.42
N LYS A 478 12.88 10.18 -2.90
CA LYS A 478 13.46 11.42 -2.36
C LYS A 478 12.49 12.59 -2.45
N ALA A 479 12.72 13.64 -1.67
CA ALA A 479 11.91 14.86 -1.61
C ALA A 479 10.41 14.51 -1.41
N LEU A 480 10.08 13.77 -0.35
CA LEU A 480 8.72 13.28 -0.06
C LEU A 480 8.08 12.54 -1.25
N ALA A 481 8.85 11.65 -1.90
CA ALA A 481 8.42 10.94 -3.09
C ALA A 481 7.94 11.93 -4.20
N TYR A 482 8.81 12.85 -4.55
CA TYR A 482 8.53 13.95 -5.51
C TYR A 482 7.29 14.76 -5.10
N GLY A 483 7.20 15.16 -3.84
CA GLY A 483 6.08 15.92 -3.29
C GLY A 483 4.81 15.09 -3.05
N SER A 484 4.72 13.85 -3.53
CA SER A 484 3.50 13.03 -3.47
C SER A 484 3.27 12.33 -2.12
N GLY A 485 4.24 12.42 -1.16
CA GLY A 485 4.12 11.82 0.17
C GLY A 485 4.91 10.52 0.35
N GLY A 486 5.87 10.51 1.29
CA GLY A 486 6.91 9.47 1.38
C GLY A 486 6.42 8.08 1.74
N TYR A 487 5.77 7.93 2.90
CA TYR A 487 5.47 6.60 3.47
C TYR A 487 4.52 5.75 2.61
N GLN A 488 3.37 6.31 2.21
CA GLN A 488 2.36 5.56 1.46
C GLN A 488 2.87 5.11 0.09
N ILE A 489 3.66 5.96 -0.56
CA ILE A 489 4.33 5.63 -1.81
C ILE A 489 5.37 4.52 -1.58
N ALA A 490 6.27 4.68 -0.61
CA ALA A 490 7.28 3.68 -0.28
C ALA A 490 6.66 2.33 0.08
N LYS A 491 5.55 2.35 0.85
CA LYS A 491 4.81 1.13 1.22
C LYS A 491 4.17 0.44 0.02
N LEU A 492 3.62 1.18 -0.93
CA LEU A 492 3.10 0.61 -2.18
C LEU A 492 4.23 0.01 -3.03
N LEU A 493 5.38 0.69 -3.12
CA LEU A 493 6.54 0.21 -3.88
C LEU A 493 7.13 -1.06 -3.26
N GLU A 494 7.27 -1.11 -1.93
CA GLU A 494 7.62 -2.31 -1.19
C GLU A 494 6.65 -3.46 -1.48
N TYR A 495 5.35 -3.19 -1.45
CA TYR A 495 4.31 -4.16 -1.79
C TYR A 495 4.44 -4.70 -3.22
N ASN A 496 4.88 -3.84 -4.14
CA ASN A 496 5.12 -4.22 -5.54
C ASN A 496 6.51 -4.86 -5.75
N ASN A 497 7.22 -5.26 -4.69
CA ASN A 497 8.51 -5.93 -4.74
C ASN A 497 9.53 -5.16 -5.61
N VAL A 498 9.74 -3.89 -5.29
CA VAL A 498 10.91 -3.15 -5.80
C VAL A 498 12.13 -3.58 -4.99
N ASP A 499 13.29 -3.68 -5.62
CA ASP A 499 14.49 -4.19 -4.96
C ASP A 499 15.10 -3.16 -4.01
N PHE A 500 15.07 -1.87 -4.39
CA PHE A 500 15.63 -0.78 -3.59
C PHE A 500 14.76 0.46 -3.66
N LEU A 501 14.81 1.26 -2.59
CA LEU A 501 14.33 2.64 -2.58
C LEU A 501 15.53 3.59 -2.59
N GLY A 502 15.45 4.69 -3.34
CA GLY A 502 16.49 5.71 -3.38
C GLY A 502 15.99 7.03 -2.77
N VAL A 503 16.74 7.58 -1.83
CA VAL A 503 16.50 8.89 -1.22
C VAL A 503 17.72 9.79 -1.38
N ALA A 504 17.58 11.11 -1.13
CA ALA A 504 18.69 12.03 -1.20
C ALA A 504 19.54 11.98 0.06
N TYR A 505 18.93 12.06 1.24
CA TYR A 505 19.61 12.27 2.52
C TYR A 505 19.26 11.22 3.56
N THR A 506 20.11 11.12 4.58
CA THR A 506 20.01 10.11 5.66
C THR A 506 18.73 10.23 6.48
N ASP A 507 18.25 11.43 6.73
CA ASP A 507 17.03 11.71 7.49
C ASP A 507 15.77 11.21 6.76
N GLU A 508 15.70 11.31 5.43
CA GLU A 508 14.61 10.74 4.63
C GLU A 508 14.57 9.20 4.79
N ALA A 509 15.73 8.54 4.70
CA ALA A 509 15.85 7.10 4.89
C ALA A 509 15.41 6.68 6.30
N THR A 510 15.92 7.38 7.31
CA THR A 510 15.62 7.13 8.73
C THR A 510 14.12 7.28 9.01
N ARG A 511 13.48 8.30 8.44
CA ARG A 511 12.02 8.52 8.55
C ARG A 511 11.24 7.34 7.97
N LEU A 512 11.63 6.84 6.79
CA LEU A 512 10.98 5.68 6.16
C LEU A 512 11.21 4.38 6.95
N LYS A 513 12.43 4.17 7.48
CA LYS A 513 12.72 2.99 8.31
C LYS A 513 11.93 3.01 9.62
N ARG A 514 11.86 4.14 10.31
CA ARG A 514 11.02 4.31 11.52
C ARG A 514 9.53 4.09 11.23
N ALA A 515 9.07 4.43 10.04
CA ALA A 515 7.71 4.14 9.59
C ALA A 515 7.47 2.66 9.20
N GLY A 516 8.47 1.79 9.27
CA GLY A 516 8.35 0.36 9.06
C GLY A 516 8.54 -0.12 7.61
N ILE A 517 9.27 0.65 6.78
CA ILE A 517 9.70 0.21 5.44
C ILE A 517 10.87 -0.77 5.59
N SER A 518 10.69 -2.00 5.07
CA SER A 518 11.70 -3.06 5.13
C SER A 518 12.65 -3.07 3.94
N THR A 519 12.17 -2.65 2.76
CA THR A 519 13.00 -2.56 1.54
C THR A 519 14.31 -1.82 1.81
N PRO A 520 15.48 -2.30 1.33
CA PRO A 520 16.74 -1.59 1.43
C PRO A 520 16.63 -0.17 0.88
N ILE A 521 17.21 0.80 1.60
CA ILE A 521 17.17 2.22 1.20
C ILE A 521 18.57 2.71 0.91
N ILE A 522 18.79 3.20 -0.32
CA ILE A 522 20.04 3.77 -0.77
C ILE A 522 20.00 5.29 -0.56
N VAL A 523 21.02 5.84 0.12
CA VAL A 523 21.17 7.26 0.37
C VAL A 523 22.21 7.82 -0.58
N LEU A 524 21.79 8.70 -1.49
CA LEU A 524 22.67 9.21 -2.56
C LEU A 524 23.69 10.24 -2.06
N SER A 525 23.34 11.04 -1.06
CA SER A 525 24.22 12.02 -0.41
C SER A 525 24.19 11.77 1.10
N PRO A 526 24.89 10.74 1.58
CA PRO A 526 24.82 10.34 2.99
C PRO A 526 25.51 11.36 3.89
N ASP A 527 24.91 11.61 5.06
CA ASP A 527 25.63 12.18 6.19
C ASP A 527 26.41 11.07 6.91
N LEU A 528 27.72 11.13 6.85
CA LEU A 528 28.65 10.18 7.49
C LEU A 528 29.28 10.74 8.76
N THR A 529 28.64 11.70 9.42
CA THR A 529 29.03 12.19 10.76
C THR A 529 28.43 11.31 11.84
N ASP A 530 27.19 10.84 11.64
CA ASP A 530 26.54 9.80 12.47
C ASP A 530 26.37 8.52 11.65
N LEU A 531 27.07 7.46 12.07
CA LEU A 531 27.10 6.18 11.38
C LEU A 531 26.03 5.19 11.90
N THR A 532 25.35 5.52 13.00
CA THR A 532 24.31 4.69 13.62
C THR A 532 23.21 4.25 12.65
N PRO A 533 22.66 5.11 11.75
CA PRO A 533 21.63 4.70 10.82
C PRO A 533 22.07 3.58 9.86
N TYR A 534 23.36 3.53 9.52
CA TYR A 534 23.92 2.56 8.56
C TYR A 534 24.27 1.21 9.21
N THR A 535 24.60 1.22 10.51
CA THR A 535 25.01 0.01 11.25
C THR A 535 23.82 -0.72 11.87
N GLU A 536 22.75 -0.02 12.24
CA GLU A 536 21.60 -0.58 12.96
C GLU A 536 20.40 -0.88 12.06
N THR A 537 20.38 -0.32 10.83
CA THR A 537 19.25 -0.48 9.93
C THR A 537 19.73 -0.88 8.51
N ASN A 538 18.85 -1.32 7.66
CA ASN A 538 19.16 -1.62 6.27
C ASN A 538 19.14 -0.33 5.40
N ILE A 539 19.86 0.71 5.85
CA ILE A 539 20.16 1.93 5.10
C ILE A 539 21.57 1.78 4.52
N GLN A 540 21.76 2.07 3.25
CA GLN A 540 22.98 1.80 2.51
C GLN A 540 23.51 3.11 1.90
N PRO A 541 24.67 3.61 2.34
CA PRO A 541 25.22 4.86 1.83
C PRO A 541 25.87 4.69 0.46
N VAL A 542 25.80 5.75 -0.36
CA VAL A 542 26.60 5.90 -1.56
C VAL A 542 27.95 6.50 -1.19
N ILE A 543 29.01 5.90 -1.71
CA ILE A 543 30.39 6.35 -1.55
C ILE A 543 30.87 6.91 -2.91
N TYR A 544 31.28 8.16 -2.92
CA TYR A 544 31.61 8.89 -4.14
C TYR A 544 32.99 9.56 -4.12
N ASN A 545 33.73 9.43 -3.00
CA ASN A 545 35.12 9.84 -2.88
C ASN A 545 35.85 9.08 -1.76
N ILE A 546 37.16 9.15 -1.73
CA ILE A 546 38.01 8.45 -0.75
C ILE A 546 37.73 8.88 0.70
N SER A 547 37.44 10.16 0.93
CA SER A 547 37.10 10.65 2.28
C SER A 547 35.83 9.96 2.83
N CYS A 548 34.80 9.77 1.99
CA CYS A 548 33.61 8.99 2.38
C CYS A 548 33.95 7.53 2.68
N LEU A 549 34.80 6.88 1.85
CA LEU A 549 35.22 5.50 2.06
C LEU A 549 36.01 5.31 3.37
N GLN A 550 36.86 6.26 3.70
CA GLN A 550 37.63 6.26 4.94
C GLN A 550 36.74 6.42 6.19
N LYS A 551 35.66 7.21 6.12
CA LYS A 551 34.70 7.38 7.23
C LYS A 551 33.96 6.10 7.59
N VAL A 552 33.71 5.22 6.63
CA VAL A 552 33.01 3.95 6.85
C VAL A 552 33.96 2.77 7.14
N LYS A 553 35.25 3.06 7.28
CA LYS A 553 36.28 2.05 7.58
C LYS A 553 35.94 1.25 8.84
N ASN A 554 36.21 -0.07 8.79
CA ASN A 554 35.96 -1.05 9.88
C ASN A 554 34.48 -1.25 10.26
N LEU A 555 33.53 -0.74 9.48
CA LEU A 555 32.12 -0.98 9.73
C LEU A 555 31.65 -2.24 8.96
N ASN A 556 30.67 -2.93 9.55
CA ASN A 556 29.96 -4.01 8.87
C ASN A 556 28.71 -3.45 8.20
N ILE A 557 28.87 -2.92 6.99
CA ILE A 557 27.79 -2.24 6.25
C ILE A 557 27.82 -2.59 4.76
N SER A 558 26.69 -2.43 4.11
CA SER A 558 26.53 -2.50 2.67
C SER A 558 26.64 -1.09 2.06
N ILE A 559 27.43 -0.93 1.01
CA ILE A 559 27.69 0.34 0.33
C ILE A 559 27.43 0.27 -1.17
N HIS A 560 27.25 1.44 -1.79
CA HIS A 560 27.17 1.60 -3.24
C HIS A 560 28.25 2.59 -3.69
N ILE A 561 28.94 2.32 -4.78
CA ILE A 561 30.04 3.18 -5.27
C ILE A 561 29.56 3.93 -6.52
N GLU A 562 29.65 5.24 -6.50
CA GLU A 562 29.34 6.10 -7.65
C GLU A 562 30.61 6.46 -8.42
N PHE A 563 30.56 6.25 -9.75
CA PHE A 563 31.60 6.68 -10.69
C PHE A 563 31.07 7.81 -11.57
N ASP A 564 31.89 8.81 -11.83
CA ASP A 564 31.57 9.86 -12.81
C ASP A 564 31.98 9.41 -14.21
N THR A 565 31.02 9.46 -15.14
CA THR A 565 31.22 9.15 -16.55
C THR A 565 30.96 10.35 -17.47
N GLY A 566 30.88 11.55 -16.89
CA GLY A 566 30.68 12.79 -17.64
C GLY A 566 29.44 13.58 -17.24
N MET A 567 28.88 13.36 -16.03
CA MET A 567 27.90 14.25 -15.43
C MET A 567 28.56 15.36 -14.59
N HIS A 568 29.75 15.12 -14.10
CA HIS A 568 30.61 16.06 -13.35
C HIS A 568 29.91 16.63 -12.10
N ARG A 569 29.23 15.75 -11.35
CA ARG A 569 28.53 16.10 -10.11
C ARG A 569 29.16 15.44 -8.90
N LEU A 570 29.09 14.12 -8.80
CA LEU A 570 29.67 13.27 -7.77
C LEU A 570 30.21 12.00 -8.43
N GLY A 571 31.10 11.28 -7.74
CA GLY A 571 31.62 9.97 -8.17
C GLY A 571 33.14 9.97 -8.33
N PHE A 572 33.71 8.77 -8.23
CA PHE A 572 35.09 8.52 -8.53
C PHE A 572 35.37 8.62 -10.03
N GLU A 573 36.53 9.09 -10.42
CA GLU A 573 36.99 8.97 -11.79
C GLU A 573 37.60 7.57 -12.05
N ARG A 574 37.74 7.19 -13.31
CA ARG A 574 38.34 5.90 -13.67
C ARG A 574 39.75 5.73 -13.09
N LYS A 575 40.55 6.80 -13.03
CA LYS A 575 41.90 6.78 -12.45
C LYS A 575 41.95 6.44 -10.95
N ASP A 576 40.84 6.60 -10.24
CA ASP A 576 40.75 6.36 -8.78
C ASP A 576 40.48 4.87 -8.44
N ILE A 577 40.24 4.05 -9.45
CA ILE A 577 39.86 2.62 -9.25
C ILE A 577 40.92 1.90 -8.42
N ASP A 578 42.21 2.11 -8.69
CA ASP A 578 43.27 1.41 -7.95
C ASP A 578 43.29 1.79 -6.46
N GLU A 579 43.09 3.04 -6.12
CA GLU A 579 43.04 3.52 -4.75
C GLU A 579 41.79 3.02 -4.03
N VAL A 580 40.62 3.00 -4.72
CA VAL A 580 39.38 2.47 -4.20
C VAL A 580 39.52 0.97 -3.89
N VAL A 581 40.05 0.20 -4.83
CA VAL A 581 40.24 -1.26 -4.66
C VAL A 581 41.24 -1.54 -3.55
N ALA A 582 42.37 -0.86 -3.50
CA ALA A 582 43.36 -1.02 -2.44
C ALA A 582 42.76 -0.70 -1.05
N THR A 583 41.92 0.34 -0.96
CA THR A 583 41.26 0.70 0.28
C THR A 583 40.23 -0.39 0.70
N LEU A 584 39.44 -0.91 -0.23
CA LEU A 584 38.44 -1.97 0.03
C LEU A 584 39.07 -3.31 0.40
N SER A 585 40.21 -3.68 -0.21
CA SER A 585 40.91 -4.92 0.08
C SER A 585 41.31 -5.05 1.56
N ASN A 586 41.50 -3.95 2.23
CA ASN A 586 41.80 -3.88 3.67
C ASN A 586 40.53 -3.78 4.55
N GLN A 587 39.32 -3.94 3.97
CA GLN A 587 38.05 -3.77 4.65
C GLN A 587 37.07 -4.95 4.39
N PRO A 588 37.37 -6.15 4.91
CA PRO A 588 36.56 -7.35 4.60
C PRO A 588 35.12 -7.29 5.08
N ASN A 589 34.79 -6.38 5.99
CA ASN A 589 33.44 -6.22 6.54
C ASN A 589 32.56 -5.26 5.71
N ILE A 590 33.12 -4.59 4.71
CA ILE A 590 32.37 -3.74 3.79
C ILE A 590 31.85 -4.57 2.64
N ASN A 591 30.52 -4.62 2.50
CA ASN A 591 29.87 -5.27 1.38
C ASN A 591 29.58 -4.26 0.24
N VAL A 592 30.27 -4.34 -0.88
CA VAL A 592 29.98 -3.52 -2.06
C VAL A 592 28.82 -4.13 -2.83
N VAL A 593 27.61 -3.58 -2.63
CA VAL A 593 26.37 -4.09 -3.24
C VAL A 593 26.27 -3.70 -4.70
N SER A 594 26.62 -2.46 -5.05
CA SER A 594 26.56 -2.00 -6.43
C SER A 594 27.61 -0.94 -6.78
N ILE A 595 27.86 -0.83 -8.08
CA ILE A 595 28.57 0.29 -8.71
C ILE A 595 27.65 0.95 -9.72
N PHE A 596 27.72 2.28 -9.83
CA PHE A 596 26.83 3.01 -10.74
C PHE A 596 27.37 4.35 -11.22
N SER A 597 26.71 4.88 -12.24
CA SER A 597 26.90 6.25 -12.72
C SER A 597 25.55 6.88 -13.10
N HIS A 598 25.53 8.12 -13.60
CA HIS A 598 24.31 8.82 -13.97
C HIS A 598 24.36 9.40 -15.37
N LEU A 599 23.30 9.14 -16.18
CA LEU A 599 23.16 9.69 -17.53
C LEU A 599 22.75 11.16 -17.46
N ALA A 600 23.52 12.03 -18.08
CA ALA A 600 23.34 13.48 -18.04
C ALA A 600 22.31 14.03 -19.05
N GLY A 601 22.09 13.34 -20.18
CA GLY A 601 21.26 13.86 -21.26
C GLY A 601 20.41 12.80 -21.96
N ALA A 602 20.01 11.73 -21.23
CA ALA A 602 19.24 10.63 -21.83
C ALA A 602 17.81 11.01 -22.24
N ASP A 603 17.27 12.11 -21.79
CA ASP A 603 15.97 12.69 -22.14
C ASP A 603 16.01 13.58 -23.38
N ASN A 604 17.20 14.03 -23.83
CA ASN A 604 17.37 14.94 -24.95
C ASN A 604 18.02 14.23 -26.14
N HIS A 605 17.37 14.20 -27.30
CA HIS A 605 17.90 13.58 -28.53
C HIS A 605 19.20 14.22 -29.03
N SER A 606 19.39 15.53 -28.83
CA SER A 606 20.62 16.21 -29.23
C SER A 606 21.85 15.74 -28.44
N LEU A 607 21.65 15.11 -27.26
CA LEU A 607 22.70 14.61 -26.40
C LEU A 607 22.90 13.09 -26.48
N ASP A 608 22.32 12.41 -27.49
CA ASP A 608 22.43 10.96 -27.67
C ASP A 608 23.89 10.49 -27.79
N TYR A 609 24.77 11.29 -28.44
CA TYR A 609 26.18 10.97 -28.51
C TYR A 609 26.84 10.94 -27.12
N LEU A 610 26.58 11.95 -26.30
CA LEU A 610 27.06 12.01 -24.92
C LEU A 610 26.59 10.82 -24.11
N THR A 611 25.30 10.50 -24.21
CA THR A 611 24.69 9.35 -23.51
C THR A 611 25.34 8.03 -23.90
N LYS A 612 25.62 7.82 -25.21
CA LYS A 612 26.34 6.62 -25.69
C LYS A 612 27.76 6.56 -25.17
N LYS A 613 28.47 7.70 -25.14
CA LYS A 613 29.84 7.81 -24.59
C LYS A 613 29.85 7.43 -23.09
N GLN A 614 28.88 7.94 -22.31
CA GLN A 614 28.75 7.63 -20.90
C GLN A 614 28.50 6.11 -20.68
N ILE A 615 27.67 5.49 -21.53
CA ILE A 615 27.38 4.04 -21.46
C ILE A 615 28.67 3.23 -21.69
N GLU A 616 29.44 3.53 -22.72
CA GLU A 616 30.70 2.83 -23.05
C GLU A 616 31.77 3.06 -21.98
N GLU A 617 31.90 4.27 -21.44
CA GLU A 617 32.84 4.55 -20.36
C GLU A 617 32.47 3.78 -19.06
N PHE A 618 31.17 3.75 -18.71
CA PHE A 618 30.72 2.99 -17.54
C PHE A 618 30.99 1.49 -17.68
N LYS A 619 30.84 0.92 -18.88
CA LYS A 619 31.22 -0.48 -19.14
C LYS A 619 32.68 -0.76 -18.90
N LYS A 620 33.58 0.15 -19.36
CA LYS A 620 35.01 0.03 -19.12
C LYS A 620 35.36 0.11 -17.65
N ILE A 621 34.79 1.10 -16.93
CA ILE A 621 34.96 1.27 -15.49
C ILE A 621 34.49 0.01 -14.73
N SER A 622 33.30 -0.50 -15.07
CA SER A 622 32.75 -1.69 -14.45
C SER A 622 33.65 -2.89 -14.60
N LEU A 623 34.09 -3.17 -15.83
CA LEU A 623 34.97 -4.31 -16.12
C LEU A 623 36.34 -4.18 -15.40
N GLU A 624 36.90 -2.97 -15.39
CA GLU A 624 38.18 -2.72 -14.72
C GLU A 624 38.06 -2.86 -13.21
N PHE A 625 36.97 -2.34 -12.61
CA PHE A 625 36.71 -2.48 -11.19
C PHE A 625 36.50 -3.95 -10.79
N GLU A 626 35.69 -4.71 -11.54
CA GLU A 626 35.42 -6.13 -11.30
C GLU A 626 36.73 -6.95 -11.38
N ASN A 627 37.54 -6.72 -12.39
CA ASN A 627 38.81 -7.43 -12.58
C ASN A 627 39.82 -7.15 -11.47
N LYS A 628 39.92 -5.90 -10.99
CA LYS A 628 40.89 -5.52 -9.96
C LYS A 628 40.42 -5.87 -8.55
N SER A 629 39.13 -5.73 -8.28
CA SER A 629 38.57 -6.01 -6.94
C SER A 629 38.19 -7.47 -6.71
N GLN A 630 38.02 -8.27 -7.77
CA GLN A 630 37.44 -9.62 -7.74
C GLN A 630 36.00 -9.65 -7.14
N LEU A 631 35.32 -8.53 -7.09
CA LEU A 631 33.94 -8.40 -6.67
C LEU A 631 33.01 -8.44 -7.88
N ASN A 632 31.76 -8.84 -7.67
CA ASN A 632 30.71 -8.85 -8.70
C ASN A 632 29.50 -8.01 -8.25
N PRO A 633 29.64 -6.67 -8.17
CA PRO A 633 28.58 -5.78 -7.72
C PRO A 633 27.49 -5.59 -8.77
N ILE A 634 26.26 -5.28 -8.34
CA ILE A 634 25.16 -4.89 -9.22
C ILE A 634 25.54 -3.60 -9.96
N ARG A 635 25.49 -3.61 -11.30
CA ARG A 635 25.79 -2.44 -12.14
C ARG A 635 24.52 -1.72 -12.49
N HIS A 636 24.47 -0.40 -12.36
CA HIS A 636 23.33 0.38 -12.80
C HIS A 636 23.68 1.78 -13.32
N LEU A 637 23.04 2.15 -14.44
CA LEU A 637 23.31 3.40 -15.13
C LEU A 637 22.01 4.13 -15.52
N SER A 638 21.01 3.38 -16.01
CA SER A 638 19.76 3.94 -16.55
C SER A 638 18.94 4.69 -15.50
N ASN A 639 18.58 5.94 -15.81
CA ASN A 639 17.53 6.72 -15.18
C ASN A 639 16.18 6.48 -15.91
N SER A 640 15.13 7.23 -15.58
CA SER A 640 13.81 7.11 -16.24
C SER A 640 13.90 7.20 -17.76
N ALA A 641 14.64 8.14 -18.32
CA ALA A 641 14.82 8.30 -19.76
C ALA A 641 15.63 7.15 -20.38
N GLY A 642 16.72 6.74 -19.71
CA GLY A 642 17.53 5.61 -20.12
C GLY A 642 16.75 4.31 -20.24
N ILE A 643 15.78 4.05 -19.36
CA ILE A 643 14.91 2.87 -19.41
C ILE A 643 14.13 2.80 -20.73
N PHE A 644 13.65 3.93 -21.22
CA PHE A 644 12.81 3.97 -22.42
C PHE A 644 13.61 4.10 -23.71
N ARG A 645 14.72 4.86 -23.70
CA ARG A 645 15.48 5.22 -24.91
C ARG A 645 16.74 4.37 -25.16
N PHE A 646 17.38 3.86 -24.09
CA PHE A 646 18.66 3.18 -24.19
C PHE A 646 18.63 1.78 -23.55
N PRO A 647 17.98 0.78 -24.17
CA PRO A 647 17.86 -0.57 -23.59
C PRO A 647 19.21 -1.21 -23.25
N LYS A 648 20.29 -0.84 -23.97
CA LYS A 648 21.66 -1.35 -23.72
C LYS A 648 22.28 -0.79 -22.43
N ALA A 649 21.73 0.30 -21.86
CA ALA A 649 22.17 0.90 -20.61
C ALA A 649 21.48 0.31 -19.36
N LYS A 650 20.61 -0.66 -19.54
CA LYS A 650 19.80 -1.28 -18.47
C LYS A 650 20.66 -1.93 -17.39
N MET A 651 21.78 -2.58 -17.79
CA MET A 651 22.66 -3.33 -16.89
C MET A 651 21.87 -4.31 -15.98
N ASP A 652 22.31 -4.48 -14.72
CA ASP A 652 21.69 -5.40 -13.76
C ASP A 652 20.52 -4.76 -12.99
N MET A 653 20.51 -3.42 -12.90
CA MET A 653 19.46 -2.66 -12.23
C MET A 653 19.19 -1.31 -12.93
N VAL A 654 17.96 -0.82 -12.82
CA VAL A 654 17.57 0.52 -13.30
C VAL A 654 17.07 1.41 -12.16
N ARG A 655 17.14 2.74 -12.34
CA ARG A 655 16.64 3.73 -11.40
C ARG A 655 15.45 4.49 -11.99
N SER A 656 14.27 4.26 -11.46
CA SER A 656 13.05 4.94 -11.90
C SER A 656 12.67 6.06 -10.94
N GLY A 657 12.53 7.27 -11.46
CA GLY A 657 12.08 8.45 -10.75
C GLY A 657 10.81 9.01 -11.39
N LEU A 658 10.93 9.97 -12.27
CA LEU A 658 9.83 10.75 -12.86
C LEU A 658 8.75 9.88 -13.53
N SER A 659 9.17 8.82 -14.22
CA SER A 659 8.24 7.88 -14.85
C SER A 659 7.32 7.14 -13.88
N LEU A 660 7.72 6.97 -12.60
CA LEU A 660 6.83 6.43 -11.56
C LEU A 660 5.62 7.34 -11.35
N TYR A 661 5.84 8.65 -11.38
CA TYR A 661 4.81 9.66 -11.10
C TYR A 661 3.97 10.02 -12.32
N GLY A 662 4.17 9.29 -13.43
CA GLY A 662 3.32 9.37 -14.62
C GLY A 662 3.79 10.39 -15.66
N ILE A 663 4.98 10.93 -15.48
CA ILE A 663 5.57 11.88 -16.42
C ILE A 663 6.49 11.12 -17.38
N SER A 664 6.18 11.21 -18.66
CA SER A 664 6.97 10.52 -19.68
C SER A 664 8.27 11.30 -19.93
N PRO A 665 9.44 10.65 -19.80
CA PRO A 665 10.70 11.28 -20.16
C PRO A 665 10.96 11.31 -21.67
N VAL A 666 10.00 10.84 -22.48
CA VAL A 666 10.12 10.69 -23.93
C VAL A 666 8.80 11.05 -24.58
N GLU A 667 8.85 11.88 -25.61
CA GLU A 667 7.67 12.25 -26.38
C GLU A 667 6.99 11.02 -27.03
N ASN A 668 5.67 11.00 -27.07
CA ASN A 668 4.82 10.01 -27.72
C ASN A 668 4.93 8.54 -27.22
N GLN A 669 5.47 8.27 -26.03
CA GLN A 669 5.49 6.92 -25.44
C GLN A 669 4.56 6.71 -24.24
N SER A 670 3.53 7.51 -24.09
CA SER A 670 2.72 7.58 -22.87
C SER A 670 1.71 6.45 -22.70
N LYS A 671 2.17 5.35 -22.08
CA LYS A 671 1.28 4.47 -21.29
C LYS A 671 1.35 4.78 -19.78
N LEU A 672 2.12 5.80 -19.39
CA LEU A 672 2.22 6.26 -18.03
C LEU A 672 1.01 7.14 -17.69
N LEU A 673 0.50 7.01 -16.46
CA LEU A 673 -0.67 7.75 -15.99
C LEU A 673 -0.25 8.76 -14.93
N PRO A 674 -0.70 10.04 -15.00
CA PRO A 674 -0.47 11.02 -13.95
C PRO A 674 -0.92 10.49 -12.59
N VAL A 675 0.00 10.49 -11.62
CA VAL A 675 -0.27 9.94 -10.27
C VAL A 675 -0.93 10.98 -9.38
N SER A 676 -0.56 12.24 -9.55
CA SER A 676 -0.95 13.32 -8.64
C SER A 676 -1.84 14.33 -9.34
N CYS A 677 -2.86 14.83 -8.62
CA CYS A 677 -3.75 15.89 -9.03
C CYS A 677 -3.80 16.95 -7.92
N PHE A 678 -3.36 18.17 -8.21
CA PHE A 678 -3.34 19.28 -7.27
C PHE A 678 -4.62 20.09 -7.42
N LYS A 679 -5.41 20.17 -6.36
CA LYS A 679 -6.72 20.81 -6.35
C LYS A 679 -6.83 21.86 -5.28
N SER A 680 -7.65 22.88 -5.58
CA SER A 680 -8.07 23.93 -4.66
C SER A 680 -9.54 24.29 -4.91
N TYR A 681 -9.98 25.43 -4.45
CA TYR A 681 -11.36 25.90 -4.61
C TYR A 681 -11.42 27.43 -4.72
N ILE A 682 -12.53 27.93 -5.26
CA ILE A 682 -12.82 29.36 -5.32
C ILE A 682 -13.27 29.83 -3.93
N THR A 683 -12.53 30.75 -3.33
CA THR A 683 -12.87 31.38 -2.06
C THR A 683 -13.90 32.49 -2.20
N GLN A 684 -13.73 33.32 -3.24
CA GLN A 684 -14.60 34.47 -3.52
C GLN A 684 -14.60 34.78 -5.01
N ILE A 685 -15.71 35.32 -5.49
CA ILE A 685 -15.81 35.90 -6.83
C ILE A 685 -15.99 37.40 -6.71
N ARG A 686 -15.25 38.17 -7.51
CA ARG A 686 -15.31 39.63 -7.54
C ARG A 686 -15.52 40.17 -8.95
N HIS A 687 -16.25 41.25 -9.06
CA HIS A 687 -16.37 42.05 -10.27
C HIS A 687 -15.38 43.21 -10.19
N ILE A 688 -14.57 43.40 -11.20
CA ILE A 688 -13.56 44.43 -11.28
C ILE A 688 -13.89 45.34 -12.46
N PRO A 689 -14.13 46.65 -12.23
CA PRO A 689 -14.46 47.63 -13.27
C PRO A 689 -13.30 47.79 -14.26
N ALA A 690 -13.64 48.23 -15.45
CA ALA A 690 -12.68 48.60 -16.48
C ALA A 690 -11.65 49.62 -15.95
N GLY A 691 -10.38 49.44 -16.30
CA GLY A 691 -9.28 50.32 -15.89
C GLY A 691 -8.69 50.03 -14.51
N GLU A 692 -9.31 49.19 -13.68
CA GLU A 692 -8.74 48.82 -12.40
C GLU A 692 -7.72 47.69 -12.50
N GLY A 693 -6.66 47.78 -11.71
CA GLY A 693 -5.61 46.78 -11.61
C GLY A 693 -5.92 45.73 -10.56
N ILE A 694 -5.30 44.56 -10.65
CA ILE A 694 -5.56 43.42 -9.80
C ILE A 694 -4.35 43.10 -8.94
N GLY A 695 -4.59 42.88 -7.64
CA GLY A 695 -3.60 42.41 -6.67
C GLY A 695 -2.44 43.37 -6.42
N TYR A 696 -1.31 42.81 -5.96
CA TYR A 696 -0.10 43.57 -5.65
C TYR A 696 0.48 44.22 -6.91
N GLY A 697 0.74 45.51 -6.84
CA GLY A 697 1.25 46.32 -7.93
C GLY A 697 0.19 46.84 -8.90
N HIS A 698 -1.12 46.54 -8.64
CA HIS A 698 -2.22 46.99 -9.50
C HIS A 698 -1.98 46.69 -11.00
N LEU A 699 -1.59 45.43 -11.27
CA LEU A 699 -1.21 44.94 -12.61
C LEU A 699 -2.45 44.47 -13.40
N ASP A 700 -2.25 44.08 -14.64
CA ASP A 700 -3.29 43.54 -15.55
C ASP A 700 -4.52 44.42 -15.71
N LYS A 701 -4.35 45.72 -15.91
CA LYS A 701 -5.46 46.67 -16.21
C LYS A 701 -5.99 46.38 -17.61
N VAL A 702 -7.30 46.32 -17.75
CA VAL A 702 -8.01 46.16 -19.02
C VAL A 702 -9.11 47.21 -19.18
N ASN A 703 -9.58 47.41 -20.37
CA ASN A 703 -10.59 48.45 -20.72
C ASN A 703 -12.02 47.89 -20.73
N TYR A 704 -12.26 46.79 -20.04
CA TYR A 704 -13.58 46.15 -19.88
C TYR A 704 -13.71 45.59 -18.47
N ASP A 705 -14.96 45.41 -18.03
CA ASP A 705 -15.29 44.83 -16.73
C ASP A 705 -14.93 43.34 -16.71
N ARG A 706 -14.33 42.89 -15.62
CA ARG A 706 -13.95 41.50 -15.44
C ARG A 706 -14.60 40.85 -14.22
N LYS A 707 -14.88 39.57 -14.34
CA LYS A 707 -15.19 38.68 -13.24
C LYS A 707 -13.93 37.86 -12.87
N ILE A 708 -13.45 37.97 -11.64
CA ILE A 708 -12.29 37.23 -11.18
C ILE A 708 -12.65 36.25 -10.07
N ALA A 709 -12.07 35.06 -10.09
CA ALA A 709 -12.12 34.09 -9.02
C ALA A 709 -10.85 34.18 -8.16
N ILE A 710 -11.02 34.25 -6.84
CA ILE A 710 -9.92 34.16 -5.87
C ILE A 710 -9.81 32.72 -5.47
N VAL A 711 -8.70 32.06 -5.79
CA VAL A 711 -8.43 30.64 -5.54
C VAL A 711 -7.51 30.52 -4.32
N ALA A 712 -7.85 29.60 -3.40
CA ALA A 712 -7.13 29.38 -2.15
C ALA A 712 -5.82 28.58 -2.35
N VAL A 713 -4.94 29.05 -3.23
CA VAL A 713 -3.61 28.50 -3.48
C VAL A 713 -2.63 29.62 -3.84
N GLY A 714 -1.45 29.58 -3.27
CA GLY A 714 -0.41 30.55 -3.55
C GLY A 714 1.00 29.94 -3.51
N TYR A 715 2.05 30.81 -3.52
CA TYR A 715 3.42 30.29 -3.60
C TYR A 715 3.86 29.56 -2.31
N ALA A 716 3.24 29.81 -1.17
CA ALA A 716 3.50 29.03 0.03
C ALA A 716 2.90 27.62 -0.01
N ASP A 717 1.97 27.33 -0.93
CA ASP A 717 1.44 25.99 -1.22
C ASP A 717 2.25 25.26 -2.29
N GLY A 718 3.13 25.98 -2.98
CA GLY A 718 3.94 25.47 -4.09
C GLY A 718 3.50 25.94 -5.47
N TYR A 719 2.51 26.83 -5.58
CA TYR A 719 2.14 27.45 -6.85
C TYR A 719 3.01 28.69 -7.11
N SER A 720 4.07 28.56 -7.87
CA SER A 720 5.13 29.55 -8.04
C SER A 720 4.60 30.93 -8.43
N ARG A 721 5.25 32.00 -7.92
CA ARG A 721 4.99 33.37 -8.33
C ARG A 721 5.28 33.62 -9.81
N SER A 722 6.09 32.77 -10.44
CA SER A 722 6.38 32.80 -11.88
C SER A 722 5.14 32.62 -12.76
N PHE A 723 4.04 32.07 -12.22
CA PHE A 723 2.76 31.96 -12.93
C PHE A 723 1.96 33.26 -13.01
N SER A 724 2.43 34.36 -12.44
CA SER A 724 1.77 35.67 -12.42
C SER A 724 1.53 36.25 -13.83
N CYS A 725 0.62 37.21 -13.92
CA CYS A 725 0.39 38.09 -15.06
C CYS A 725 0.17 37.33 -16.39
N GLY A 726 -0.82 36.44 -16.39
CA GLY A 726 -1.27 35.71 -17.59
C GLY A 726 -0.43 34.51 -18.02
N LYS A 727 0.71 34.23 -17.34
CA LYS A 727 1.54 33.06 -17.66
C LYS A 727 0.90 31.75 -17.23
N GLY A 728 0.35 31.73 -16.01
CA GLY A 728 -0.31 30.56 -15.48
C GLY A 728 -1.78 30.45 -15.85
N SER A 729 -2.32 29.24 -15.76
CA SER A 729 -3.75 28.97 -15.89
C SER A 729 -4.18 27.84 -14.98
N MET A 730 -5.45 27.83 -14.57
CA MET A 730 -6.07 26.78 -13.76
C MET A 730 -7.37 26.31 -14.40
N LEU A 731 -7.72 25.05 -14.24
CA LEU A 731 -8.96 24.51 -14.78
C LEU A 731 -10.11 24.73 -13.79
N ILE A 732 -11.15 25.44 -14.23
CA ILE A 732 -12.37 25.72 -13.49
C ILE A 732 -13.56 25.30 -14.34
N ASN A 733 -14.38 24.38 -13.84
CA ASN A 733 -15.55 23.85 -14.55
C ASN A 733 -15.25 23.44 -16.01
N GLY A 734 -14.08 22.78 -16.23
CA GLY A 734 -13.67 22.28 -17.55
C GLY A 734 -13.06 23.32 -18.50
N GLN A 735 -12.88 24.57 -18.06
CA GLN A 735 -12.29 25.65 -18.85
C GLN A 735 -11.03 26.22 -18.18
N LEU A 736 -10.02 26.59 -18.96
CA LEU A 736 -8.78 27.18 -18.44
C LEU A 736 -8.98 28.67 -18.15
N ALA A 737 -8.89 29.04 -16.88
CA ALA A 737 -8.91 30.42 -16.39
C ALA A 737 -7.48 30.95 -16.25
N LYS A 738 -7.13 32.04 -16.91
CA LYS A 738 -5.79 32.66 -16.82
C LYS A 738 -5.59 33.32 -15.47
N VAL A 739 -4.39 33.18 -14.92
CA VAL A 739 -3.95 33.91 -13.73
C VAL A 739 -3.81 35.40 -14.06
N VAL A 740 -4.39 36.27 -13.25
CA VAL A 740 -4.31 37.73 -13.38
C VAL A 740 -3.68 38.34 -12.13
N GLY A 741 -2.90 39.40 -12.34
CA GLY A 741 -2.09 40.01 -11.29
C GLY A 741 -1.00 39.08 -10.78
N ASN A 742 -0.42 39.40 -9.65
CA ASN A 742 0.60 38.60 -9.00
C ASN A 742 0.01 37.47 -8.17
N VAL A 743 0.57 36.27 -8.28
CA VAL A 743 0.32 35.18 -7.33
C VAL A 743 0.75 35.63 -5.94
N CYS A 744 -0.16 35.50 -4.95
CA CYS A 744 0.09 35.89 -3.57
C CYS A 744 0.62 34.69 -2.75
N MET A 745 0.91 34.89 -1.46
CA MET A 745 1.39 33.81 -0.57
C MET A 745 0.40 32.66 -0.50
N ASP A 746 -0.90 32.95 -0.32
CA ASP A 746 -1.94 31.98 -0.01
C ASP A 746 -3.08 31.97 -1.01
N MET A 747 -3.07 32.85 -2.00
CA MET A 747 -4.17 33.06 -2.96
C MET A 747 -3.67 33.41 -4.36
N THR A 748 -4.46 33.04 -5.35
CA THR A 748 -4.24 33.39 -6.77
C THR A 748 -5.54 33.89 -7.36
N MET A 749 -5.48 34.95 -8.17
CA MET A 749 -6.62 35.50 -8.91
C MET A 749 -6.64 34.95 -10.32
N CYS A 750 -7.79 34.48 -10.78
CA CYS A 750 -8.00 33.96 -12.14
C CYS A 750 -9.15 34.71 -12.84
N ASP A 751 -8.97 35.03 -14.11
CA ASP A 751 -10.04 35.62 -14.94
C ASP A 751 -11.07 34.53 -15.29
N VAL A 752 -12.30 34.77 -14.84
CA VAL A 752 -13.46 33.90 -15.09
C VAL A 752 -14.61 34.64 -15.76
N THR A 753 -14.30 35.70 -16.47
CA THR A 753 -15.31 36.55 -17.14
C THR A 753 -16.20 35.73 -18.08
N SER A 754 -15.62 34.78 -18.80
CA SER A 754 -16.33 33.87 -19.73
C SER A 754 -16.70 32.51 -19.10
N ILE A 755 -16.38 32.29 -17.83
CA ILE A 755 -16.57 30.99 -17.18
C ILE A 755 -17.73 31.07 -16.17
N SER A 756 -18.70 30.19 -16.33
CA SER A 756 -19.76 30.04 -15.36
C SER A 756 -19.22 29.29 -14.13
N CYS A 757 -19.09 30.01 -13.02
CA CYS A 757 -18.58 29.42 -11.78
C CYS A 757 -19.12 30.16 -10.55
N GLU A 758 -19.05 29.48 -9.40
CA GLU A 758 -19.51 29.94 -8.09
C GLU A 758 -18.41 29.72 -7.03
N GLU A 759 -18.56 30.38 -5.90
CA GLU A 759 -17.73 30.16 -4.72
C GLU A 759 -17.82 28.67 -4.30
N LYS A 760 -16.69 28.11 -3.83
CA LYS A 760 -16.50 26.68 -3.49
C LYS A 760 -16.41 25.73 -4.69
N ASN A 761 -16.55 26.18 -5.93
CA ASN A 761 -16.25 25.32 -7.06
C ASN A 761 -14.80 24.84 -7.00
N GLU A 762 -14.59 23.59 -7.39
CA GLU A 762 -13.27 22.98 -7.47
C GLU A 762 -12.42 23.65 -8.55
N VAL A 763 -11.15 23.85 -8.25
CA VAL A 763 -10.14 24.35 -9.18
C VAL A 763 -9.04 23.31 -9.29
N VAL A 764 -8.73 22.83 -10.49
CA VAL A 764 -7.62 21.94 -10.74
C VAL A 764 -6.41 22.76 -11.20
N ILE A 765 -5.34 22.71 -10.41
CA ILE A 765 -4.08 23.37 -10.71
C ILE A 765 -3.29 22.53 -11.73
N PHE A 766 -3.15 21.21 -11.46
CA PHE A 766 -2.68 20.21 -12.41
C PHE A 766 -3.24 18.82 -12.10
N GLY A 767 -3.25 17.96 -13.11
CA GLY A 767 -3.73 16.59 -13.01
C GLY A 767 -3.68 15.90 -14.36
N ASP A 768 -4.81 15.34 -14.79
CA ASP A 768 -4.94 14.82 -16.16
C ASP A 768 -4.95 15.98 -17.20
N HIS A 769 -5.51 17.12 -16.84
CA HIS A 769 -5.46 18.38 -17.58
C HIS A 769 -5.74 19.56 -16.60
N PRO A 770 -4.93 20.66 -16.63
CA PRO A 770 -3.62 20.71 -17.27
C PRO A 770 -2.63 19.72 -16.64
N THR A 771 -1.65 19.28 -17.41
CA THR A 771 -0.62 18.37 -16.91
C THR A 771 0.49 19.12 -16.18
N VAL A 772 1.35 18.41 -15.44
CA VAL A 772 2.54 19.01 -14.81
C VAL A 772 3.50 19.55 -15.87
N GLU A 773 3.59 18.85 -17.02
CA GLU A 773 4.38 19.26 -18.17
C GLU A 773 3.86 20.57 -18.80
N ASP A 774 2.53 20.76 -18.86
CA ASP A 774 1.95 22.02 -19.35
C ASP A 774 2.34 23.18 -18.42
N LEU A 775 2.26 22.97 -17.11
CA LEU A 775 2.65 23.98 -16.12
C LEU A 775 4.14 24.32 -16.21
N SER A 776 4.99 23.30 -16.34
CA SER A 776 6.44 23.53 -16.43
C SER A 776 6.81 24.37 -17.66
N LYS A 777 6.16 24.13 -18.80
CA LYS A 777 6.33 24.93 -20.03
C LYS A 777 5.88 26.39 -19.88
N GLN A 778 4.83 26.66 -19.10
CA GLN A 778 4.30 28.02 -18.89
C GLN A 778 5.32 28.97 -18.22
N ILE A 779 6.22 28.43 -17.41
CA ILE A 779 7.19 29.21 -16.63
C ILE A 779 8.65 28.83 -16.92
N ASP A 780 8.89 28.13 -18.03
CA ASP A 780 10.21 27.69 -18.50
C ASP A 780 11.02 26.93 -17.43
N THR A 781 10.38 25.89 -16.87
CA THR A 781 10.99 24.99 -15.89
C THR A 781 10.76 23.52 -16.22
N ILE A 782 11.12 22.63 -15.29
CA ILE A 782 11.00 21.18 -15.44
C ILE A 782 9.90 20.60 -14.52
N PRO A 783 9.25 19.51 -14.93
CA PRO A 783 8.20 18.86 -14.12
C PRO A 783 8.62 18.48 -12.70
N TYR A 784 9.92 18.19 -12.49
CA TYR A 784 10.47 17.90 -11.16
C TYR A 784 10.24 19.06 -10.18
N GLU A 785 10.51 20.30 -10.61
CA GLU A 785 10.38 21.48 -9.78
C GLU A 785 8.92 21.71 -9.39
N ILE A 786 7.98 21.60 -10.33
CA ILE A 786 6.55 21.74 -10.06
C ILE A 786 6.09 20.76 -8.98
N LEU A 787 6.47 19.48 -9.08
CA LEU A 787 6.07 18.45 -8.10
C LEU A 787 6.72 18.64 -6.73
N THR A 788 8.03 18.91 -6.70
CA THR A 788 8.78 18.99 -5.44
C THR A 788 8.55 20.29 -4.66
N ASN A 789 8.06 21.34 -5.32
CA ASN A 789 7.71 22.60 -4.68
C ASN A 789 6.39 22.54 -3.89
N ILE A 790 5.58 21.47 -4.03
CA ILE A 790 4.34 21.33 -3.25
C ILE A 790 4.70 21.23 -1.77
N SER A 791 4.35 22.27 -1.03
CA SER A 791 4.66 22.45 0.39
C SER A 791 4.07 21.32 1.26
N GLU A 792 4.73 20.99 2.37
CA GLU A 792 4.23 20.02 3.36
C GLU A 792 2.90 20.45 4.00
N ARG A 793 2.56 21.73 4.00
CA ARG A 793 1.27 22.24 4.51
C ARG A 793 0.07 21.81 3.65
N VAL A 794 0.28 21.49 2.36
CA VAL A 794 -0.74 20.93 1.47
C VAL A 794 -1.01 19.49 1.87
N SER A 795 -2.25 19.16 2.16
CA SER A 795 -2.65 17.79 2.54
C SER A 795 -2.51 16.82 1.36
N ARG A 796 -1.94 15.62 1.61
CA ARG A 796 -1.90 14.53 0.63
C ARG A 796 -3.05 13.58 0.88
N ILE A 797 -3.91 13.40 -0.12
CA ILE A 797 -5.08 12.51 -0.06
C ILE A 797 -4.80 11.31 -0.96
N PHE A 798 -4.55 10.16 -0.33
CA PHE A 798 -4.26 8.91 -1.06
C PHE A 798 -5.55 8.14 -1.32
N PHE A 799 -5.71 7.65 -2.55
CA PHE A 799 -6.86 6.83 -2.92
C PHE A 799 -6.46 5.74 -3.93
N GLN A 800 -7.32 4.72 -4.02
CA GLN A 800 -7.18 3.63 -4.98
C GLN A 800 -8.52 3.47 -5.71
N GLU A 801 -8.51 3.56 -7.02
CA GLU A 801 -9.65 3.28 -7.90
C GLU A 801 -9.81 1.80 -8.17
#